data_58388043441672008a6a8d1346e65d90
#
_entry.id   58388043441672008a6a8d1346e65d90
#
_cell.length_a   1.000
_cell.length_b   1.000
_cell.length_c   1.000
_cell.angle_alpha   90.00
_cell.angle_beta   90.00
_cell.angle_gamma   90.00
#
_symmetry.space_group_name_H-M   'P 1'
#
loop_
_entity.id
_entity.type
_entity.pdbx_description
1 polymer ?
#
loop_
_entity_poly.entity_id
_entity_poly.type
_entity_poly.pdbx_seq_one_letter_code
_entity_poly.pdbx_strand_id
1 'polypeptide(L)'
;MPAPPLPGDPYRLGAHGDGSGTSFAVYSSAGAYGGSVELCLLDEGGERRVPMAVDCDIWHTYVPGVRPGQAYGYRAHGPFAPGRGLRFDPTRLLLDPYARVLKPTGTRTLLPLVADTAYDWGDDRPPRHPWSRTILYETHVKGMTAQHPEVPPALRGTYAGLAHPAVTEHLTRLGVTAVELMPVHQFLSEPFLLDRNLTNYWGYATIGFFAPHAAYSSAGHEGGQVTDFKHMVKALHSAGLEVILDVVYNHTAEGPPDDPTLCFRGLANEIYYRLDPADPSRYLDTTGTRNTLDAGRPEVLRLIMDSLRYWVTEMHVDGFRFDLAATLARQYGYVDRLAAFFDLLYQDPVVGRVKLIAEPWDVGAPDSYQVGRFPPGWNEWNDRYRDTVRDFWRGRPAVGDLASRIAGSADLYAPERRGPDASINFATCHDGMTLTDLVTYARKHNEANGEQNRDGTDDNRSANYGVEGPTKDPAIVSVRERQRRNILATLLLSQGCTMLYGGDELGRTQGGNNNAYCQDGPTSWYDWSTPTPLTDFVRRAVALQRAHPALQRTTFLTGTGNPPDIAWYDRDGQPMSVARWQDPATRFLAFLLAGDRAAEPDSDVLALLNSGADAVDFPVPGRAGAVYEVVLDTTAADGAPAASAALKAGDVCTVPARTVMVATAEVPGG
;
A
#
# COMPACT_ATOMS: atom_id res chain seq x y z
N MET A 1 37.37 -19.46 -35.62
CA MET A 1 36.53 -19.72 -34.44
C MET A 1 36.30 -18.38 -33.78
N PRO A 2 35.10 -18.05 -33.33
CA PRO A 2 34.90 -16.83 -32.56
C PRO A 2 35.80 -16.95 -31.30
N ALA A 3 36.36 -15.82 -30.84
CA ALA A 3 37.11 -15.78 -29.60
C ALA A 3 36.22 -16.31 -28.43
N PRO A 4 36.78 -17.08 -27.48
CA PRO A 4 36.02 -17.55 -26.33
C PRO A 4 35.42 -16.33 -25.59
N PRO A 5 34.21 -16.46 -24.99
CA PRO A 5 33.63 -15.38 -24.24
C PRO A 5 34.52 -14.98 -23.07
N LEU A 6 34.70 -13.69 -22.85
CA LEU A 6 35.39 -13.21 -21.66
C LEU A 6 34.50 -13.50 -20.43
N PRO A 7 35.07 -13.99 -19.32
CA PRO A 7 34.29 -14.23 -18.11
C PRO A 7 33.73 -12.91 -17.59
N GLY A 8 32.41 -12.87 -17.29
CA GLY A 8 31.76 -11.78 -16.57
C GLY A 8 31.94 -11.95 -15.05
N ASP A 9 31.28 -11.08 -14.27
CA ASP A 9 31.24 -11.17 -12.83
C ASP A 9 30.01 -12.00 -12.38
N PRO A 10 30.18 -13.24 -11.88
CA PRO A 10 29.09 -14.10 -11.45
C PRO A 10 28.41 -13.62 -10.14
N TYR A 11 29.04 -12.70 -9.41
CA TYR A 11 28.53 -12.22 -8.13
C TYR A 11 27.54 -11.05 -8.28
N ARG A 12 27.52 -10.40 -9.44
CA ARG A 12 26.63 -9.27 -9.74
C ARG A 12 25.63 -9.63 -10.84
N LEU A 13 24.45 -10.13 -10.42
CA LEU A 13 23.38 -10.49 -11.35
C LEU A 13 22.84 -9.26 -12.11
N GLY A 14 22.41 -9.48 -13.34
CA GLY A 14 21.96 -8.42 -14.25
C GLY A 14 23.05 -7.92 -15.20
N ALA A 15 22.79 -6.79 -15.84
CA ALA A 15 23.73 -6.12 -16.77
C ALA A 15 24.41 -4.93 -16.09
N HIS A 16 25.75 -4.94 -16.06
CA HIS A 16 26.57 -3.92 -15.38
C HIS A 16 27.65 -3.40 -16.32
N GLY A 17 27.49 -2.15 -16.78
CA GLY A 17 28.51 -1.46 -17.58
C GLY A 17 29.65 -0.90 -16.73
N ASP A 18 30.89 -0.95 -17.25
CA ASP A 18 32.11 -0.37 -16.65
C ASP A 18 32.73 0.74 -17.50
N GLY A 19 32.05 1.18 -18.56
CA GLY A 19 32.51 2.16 -19.51
C GLY A 19 33.33 1.59 -20.67
N SER A 20 33.93 0.40 -20.54
CA SER A 20 34.64 -0.32 -21.60
C SER A 20 33.81 -1.44 -22.22
N GLY A 21 32.83 -1.97 -21.48
CA GLY A 21 31.89 -3.01 -21.89
C GLY A 21 30.81 -3.21 -20.83
N THR A 22 30.15 -4.37 -20.91
CA THR A 22 29.09 -4.75 -19.97
C THR A 22 29.26 -6.21 -19.53
N SER A 23 29.25 -6.45 -18.23
CA SER A 23 29.13 -7.78 -17.62
C SER A 23 27.65 -8.15 -17.51
N PHE A 24 27.32 -9.36 -17.93
CA PHE A 24 25.98 -9.94 -17.83
C PHE A 24 26.05 -11.20 -16.97
N ALA A 25 25.12 -11.33 -16.02
CA ALA A 25 25.00 -12.52 -15.20
C ALA A 25 23.54 -12.83 -14.89
N VAL A 26 23.14 -14.10 -15.02
CA VAL A 26 21.78 -14.57 -14.76
C VAL A 26 21.79 -15.95 -14.10
N TYR A 27 20.89 -16.18 -13.14
CA TYR A 27 20.67 -17.50 -12.57
C TYR A 27 19.79 -18.35 -13.52
N SER A 28 20.22 -19.58 -13.79
CA SER A 28 19.40 -20.58 -14.47
C SER A 28 19.85 -21.99 -14.11
N SER A 29 18.89 -22.84 -13.77
CA SER A 29 19.13 -24.28 -13.50
C SER A 29 19.42 -25.13 -14.75
N ALA A 30 19.53 -24.51 -15.93
CA ALA A 30 19.79 -25.24 -17.20
C ALA A 30 20.99 -26.20 -17.12
N GLY A 31 22.07 -25.79 -16.44
CA GLY A 31 23.30 -26.60 -16.25
C GLY A 31 23.04 -27.90 -15.54
N ALA A 32 22.17 -27.94 -14.54
CA ALA A 32 21.80 -29.14 -13.80
C ALA A 32 21.15 -30.23 -14.70
N TYR A 33 20.67 -29.83 -15.85
CA TYR A 33 20.01 -30.72 -16.83
C TYR A 33 20.83 -30.89 -18.12
N GLY A 34 22.11 -30.52 -18.11
CA GLY A 34 23.01 -30.63 -19.28
C GLY A 34 22.72 -29.58 -20.36
N GLY A 35 22.03 -28.52 -20.00
CA GLY A 35 21.71 -27.40 -20.89
C GLY A 35 22.76 -26.27 -20.84
N SER A 36 22.38 -25.12 -21.43
CA SER A 36 23.23 -23.93 -21.49
C SER A 36 22.36 -22.65 -21.56
N VAL A 37 22.98 -21.50 -21.29
CA VAL A 37 22.35 -20.19 -21.51
C VAL A 37 23.20 -19.38 -22.48
N GLU A 38 22.53 -18.69 -23.40
CA GLU A 38 23.12 -17.74 -24.34
C GLU A 38 22.60 -16.33 -24.03
N LEU A 39 23.51 -15.37 -24.00
CA LEU A 39 23.15 -13.94 -24.07
C LEU A 39 22.81 -13.60 -25.52
N CYS A 40 21.67 -12.95 -25.72
CA CYS A 40 21.25 -12.44 -27.01
C CYS A 40 21.34 -10.92 -26.99
N LEU A 41 22.17 -10.34 -27.84
CA LEU A 41 22.24 -8.90 -28.08
C LEU A 41 21.46 -8.58 -29.35
N LEU A 42 20.56 -7.59 -29.27
CA LEU A 42 19.67 -7.24 -30.34
C LEU A 42 20.01 -5.83 -30.86
N ASP A 43 20.17 -5.72 -32.16
CA ASP A 43 20.39 -4.47 -32.89
C ASP A 43 19.65 -4.48 -34.25
N GLU A 44 19.83 -3.45 -35.06
CA GLU A 44 19.22 -3.37 -36.39
C GLU A 44 19.65 -4.50 -37.34
N GLY A 45 20.82 -5.11 -37.09
CA GLY A 45 21.33 -6.26 -37.85
C GLY A 45 20.74 -7.61 -37.42
N GLY A 46 19.92 -7.63 -36.35
CA GLY A 46 19.27 -8.83 -35.83
C GLY A 46 19.80 -9.27 -34.49
N GLU A 47 19.68 -10.57 -34.21
CA GLU A 47 20.07 -11.19 -32.91
C GLU A 47 21.51 -11.77 -33.01
N ARG A 48 22.41 -11.27 -32.18
CA ARG A 48 23.75 -11.84 -31.95
C ARG A 48 23.80 -12.64 -30.67
N ARG A 49 24.07 -13.92 -30.76
CA ARG A 49 24.20 -14.83 -29.61
C ARG A 49 25.63 -14.90 -29.09
N VAL A 50 25.78 -14.82 -27.81
CA VAL A 50 27.07 -14.91 -27.09
C VAL A 50 26.94 -16.04 -26.07
N PRO A 51 27.74 -17.09 -26.19
CA PRO A 51 27.78 -18.16 -25.19
C PRO A 51 28.19 -17.59 -23.82
N MET A 52 27.62 -18.16 -22.76
CA MET A 52 27.93 -17.77 -21.37
C MET A 52 28.70 -18.88 -20.66
N ALA A 53 29.66 -18.51 -19.82
CA ALA A 53 30.27 -19.39 -18.86
C ALA A 53 29.35 -19.62 -17.67
N VAL A 54 29.54 -20.70 -16.92
CA VAL A 54 28.71 -21.00 -15.73
C VAL A 54 29.57 -21.21 -14.51
N ASP A 55 29.16 -20.62 -13.39
CA ASP A 55 29.71 -20.89 -12.06
C ASP A 55 28.52 -20.99 -11.07
N CYS A 56 28.35 -22.19 -10.46
CA CYS A 56 27.28 -22.49 -9.49
C CYS A 56 25.87 -22.05 -9.99
N ASP A 57 25.49 -22.45 -11.20
CA ASP A 57 24.22 -22.10 -11.87
C ASP A 57 24.04 -20.60 -12.19
N ILE A 58 25.07 -19.78 -11.99
CA ILE A 58 25.13 -18.41 -12.50
C ILE A 58 25.81 -18.42 -13.86
N TRP A 59 25.09 -18.06 -14.88
CA TRP A 59 25.59 -17.92 -16.24
C TRP A 59 26.06 -16.48 -16.45
N HIS A 60 27.30 -16.30 -16.91
CA HIS A 60 27.92 -14.99 -17.00
C HIS A 60 28.83 -14.83 -18.21
N THR A 61 28.90 -13.61 -18.72
CA THR A 61 29.83 -13.22 -19.80
C THR A 61 30.11 -11.73 -19.74
N TYR A 62 31.29 -11.30 -20.21
CA TYR A 62 31.62 -9.91 -20.43
C TYR A 62 31.70 -9.60 -21.92
N VAL A 63 31.02 -8.54 -22.35
CA VAL A 63 31.02 -8.15 -23.77
C VAL A 63 31.62 -6.74 -23.90
N PRO A 64 32.85 -6.65 -24.48
CA PRO A 64 33.49 -5.36 -24.75
C PRO A 64 32.65 -4.51 -25.69
N GLY A 65 32.64 -3.20 -25.44
CA GLY A 65 31.98 -2.20 -26.30
C GLY A 65 30.47 -2.09 -26.14
N VAL A 66 29.82 -3.00 -25.41
CA VAL A 66 28.39 -2.88 -25.09
C VAL A 66 28.18 -1.75 -24.07
N ARG A 67 27.22 -0.87 -24.37
CA ARG A 67 26.95 0.37 -23.63
C ARG A 67 25.48 0.47 -23.21
N PRO A 68 25.12 1.41 -22.33
CA PRO A 68 23.73 1.74 -22.04
C PRO A 68 22.91 1.96 -23.32
N GLY A 69 21.67 1.47 -23.29
CA GLY A 69 20.75 1.46 -24.44
C GLY A 69 20.80 0.19 -25.27
N GLN A 70 21.84 -0.67 -25.13
CA GLN A 70 21.90 -1.97 -25.83
C GLN A 70 20.74 -2.87 -25.36
N ALA A 71 19.94 -3.31 -26.31
CA ALA A 71 18.89 -4.29 -26.09
C ALA A 71 19.46 -5.70 -25.97
N TYR A 72 18.92 -6.49 -25.02
CA TYR A 72 19.42 -7.84 -24.78
C TYR A 72 18.32 -8.77 -24.22
N GLY A 73 18.66 -10.02 -24.04
CA GLY A 73 17.84 -11.04 -23.37
C GLY A 73 18.61 -12.35 -23.31
N TYR A 74 17.94 -13.41 -22.85
CA TYR A 74 18.55 -14.71 -22.70
C TYR A 74 17.80 -15.79 -23.45
N ARG A 75 18.51 -16.83 -23.89
CA ARG A 75 17.94 -18.11 -24.33
C ARG A 75 18.48 -19.23 -23.49
N ALA A 76 17.59 -19.97 -22.83
CA ALA A 76 17.98 -21.10 -22.00
C ALA A 76 17.68 -22.41 -22.73
N HIS A 77 18.70 -23.25 -22.89
CA HIS A 77 18.64 -24.56 -23.48
C HIS A 77 18.53 -25.63 -22.39
N GLY A 78 17.61 -26.55 -22.56
CA GLY A 78 17.37 -27.63 -21.59
C GLY A 78 16.13 -28.43 -21.96
N PRO A 79 15.71 -29.38 -21.11
CA PRO A 79 14.54 -30.20 -21.40
C PRO A 79 13.23 -29.39 -21.25
N PHE A 80 12.33 -29.56 -22.21
CA PHE A 80 10.92 -29.15 -22.04
C PHE A 80 10.14 -30.37 -21.56
N ALA A 81 9.95 -30.46 -20.24
CA ALA A 81 9.29 -31.59 -19.58
C ALA A 81 8.36 -31.10 -18.45
N PRO A 82 7.18 -30.51 -18.79
CA PRO A 82 6.27 -29.92 -17.81
C PRO A 82 5.88 -30.84 -16.65
N GLY A 83 5.68 -32.14 -16.91
CA GLY A 83 5.42 -33.14 -15.85
C GLY A 83 6.56 -33.31 -14.83
N ARG A 84 7.74 -32.75 -15.10
CA ARG A 84 8.88 -32.65 -14.18
C ARG A 84 9.13 -31.22 -13.70
N GLY A 85 8.24 -30.29 -14.03
CA GLY A 85 8.39 -28.87 -13.73
C GLY A 85 9.37 -28.12 -14.63
N LEU A 86 9.94 -28.74 -15.69
CA LEU A 86 10.97 -28.17 -16.54
C LEU A 86 10.36 -27.56 -17.80
N ARG A 87 10.71 -26.30 -18.08
CA ARG A 87 10.09 -25.51 -19.17
C ARG A 87 11.10 -24.71 -19.99
N PHE A 88 12.28 -25.26 -20.21
CA PHE A 88 13.29 -24.64 -21.09
C PHE A 88 12.83 -24.66 -22.55
N ASP A 89 12.85 -23.48 -23.19
CA ASP A 89 12.50 -23.32 -24.60
C ASP A 89 13.44 -22.29 -25.25
N PRO A 90 14.49 -22.74 -25.95
CA PRO A 90 15.46 -21.85 -26.58
C PRO A 90 14.89 -21.01 -27.73
N THR A 91 13.66 -21.27 -28.17
CA THR A 91 12.98 -20.42 -29.16
C THR A 91 12.44 -19.12 -28.54
N ARG A 92 12.30 -19.07 -27.23
CA ARG A 92 11.87 -17.90 -26.47
C ARG A 92 13.04 -17.02 -26.09
N LEU A 93 12.92 -15.73 -26.35
CA LEU A 93 13.79 -14.72 -25.75
C LEU A 93 13.25 -14.38 -24.37
N LEU A 94 14.06 -14.61 -23.35
CA LEU A 94 13.70 -14.42 -21.94
C LEU A 94 14.19 -13.06 -21.45
N LEU A 95 13.38 -12.41 -20.61
CA LEU A 95 13.77 -11.20 -19.89
C LEU A 95 14.86 -11.52 -18.87
N ASP A 96 15.62 -10.51 -18.52
CA ASP A 96 16.52 -10.56 -17.37
C ASP A 96 15.74 -10.25 -16.08
N PRO A 97 15.69 -11.14 -15.08
CA PRO A 97 15.07 -10.87 -13.77
C PRO A 97 15.61 -9.61 -13.08
N TYR A 98 16.83 -9.19 -13.39
CA TYR A 98 17.52 -8.03 -12.83
C TYR A 98 17.51 -6.81 -13.77
N ALA A 99 16.73 -6.83 -14.84
CA ALA A 99 16.64 -5.69 -15.76
C ALA A 99 16.13 -4.43 -15.07
N ARG A 100 16.90 -3.34 -15.16
CA ARG A 100 16.56 -2.02 -14.59
C ARG A 100 15.77 -1.14 -15.57
N VAL A 101 15.84 -1.46 -16.84
CA VAL A 101 15.07 -0.82 -17.90
C VAL A 101 14.40 -1.90 -18.73
N LEU A 102 13.08 -1.86 -18.78
CA LEU A 102 12.26 -2.71 -19.65
C LEU A 102 11.51 -1.82 -20.62
N LYS A 103 11.86 -1.92 -21.90
CA LYS A 103 11.25 -1.16 -22.99
C LYS A 103 10.05 -1.92 -23.54
N PRO A 104 8.82 -1.38 -23.50
CA PRO A 104 7.68 -1.96 -24.20
C PRO A 104 7.90 -1.96 -25.72
N THR A 105 7.70 -3.11 -26.36
CA THR A 105 7.78 -3.29 -27.81
C THR A 105 6.47 -3.82 -28.40
N GLY A 106 5.50 -4.12 -27.53
CA GLY A 106 4.15 -4.57 -27.86
C GLY A 106 3.33 -4.70 -26.58
N THR A 107 2.11 -5.15 -26.68
CA THR A 107 1.14 -5.17 -25.57
C THR A 107 1.62 -6.01 -24.38
N ARG A 108 2.27 -7.14 -24.62
CA ARG A 108 2.88 -8.00 -23.58
C ARG A 108 4.35 -8.31 -23.88
N THR A 109 4.98 -7.54 -24.73
CA THR A 109 6.37 -7.75 -25.14
C THR A 109 7.22 -6.63 -24.58
N LEU A 110 8.23 -7.01 -23.83
CA LEU A 110 9.22 -6.13 -23.22
C LEU A 110 10.61 -6.51 -23.73
N LEU A 111 11.51 -5.55 -23.72
CA LEU A 111 12.89 -5.76 -24.08
C LEU A 111 13.81 -5.13 -23.03
N PRO A 112 14.64 -5.94 -22.35
CA PRO A 112 15.64 -5.42 -21.42
C PRO A 112 16.66 -4.55 -22.16
N LEU A 113 16.98 -3.39 -21.59
CA LEU A 113 18.08 -2.54 -22.04
C LEU A 113 19.15 -2.46 -20.97
N VAL A 114 20.42 -2.41 -21.39
CA VAL A 114 21.52 -2.04 -20.50
C VAL A 114 21.25 -0.64 -19.97
N ALA A 115 21.13 -0.50 -18.67
CA ALA A 115 20.74 0.75 -18.03
C ALA A 115 21.95 1.66 -17.78
N ASP A 116 21.76 2.97 -18.00
CA ASP A 116 22.51 3.98 -17.26
C ASP A 116 21.70 4.36 -16.02
N THR A 117 22.26 4.10 -14.86
CA THR A 117 21.60 4.40 -13.57
C THR A 117 22.18 5.63 -12.88
N ALA A 118 23.15 6.29 -13.51
CA ALA A 118 23.74 7.52 -12.96
C ALA A 118 22.67 8.59 -12.77
N TYR A 119 22.66 9.21 -11.59
CA TYR A 119 21.74 10.29 -11.25
C TYR A 119 22.38 11.17 -10.17
N ASP A 120 22.25 12.47 -10.31
CA ASP A 120 22.73 13.42 -9.29
C ASP A 120 21.64 13.64 -8.22
N TRP A 121 21.81 12.94 -7.12
CA TRP A 121 20.93 13.10 -5.96
C TRP A 121 21.21 14.42 -5.19
N GLY A 122 22.39 15.04 -5.39
CA GLY A 122 22.78 16.25 -4.65
C GLY A 122 22.77 16.03 -3.14
N ASP A 123 21.99 16.84 -2.44
CA ASP A 123 21.80 16.78 -0.97
C ASP A 123 20.50 16.09 -0.54
N ASP A 124 19.92 15.26 -1.39
CA ASP A 124 18.72 14.47 -1.09
C ASP A 124 18.89 13.67 0.21
N ARG A 125 17.85 13.69 1.05
CA ARG A 125 17.81 12.96 2.31
C ARG A 125 16.39 12.47 2.61
N PRO A 126 16.24 11.22 3.07
CA PRO A 126 14.96 10.71 3.52
C PRO A 126 14.42 11.51 4.71
N PRO A 127 13.13 11.88 4.75
CA PRO A 127 12.52 12.64 5.84
C PRO A 127 12.54 11.95 7.21
N ARG A 128 12.40 10.62 7.23
CA ARG A 128 12.45 9.75 8.43
C ARG A 128 11.44 10.13 9.52
N HIS A 129 10.19 10.27 9.15
CA HIS A 129 9.12 10.49 10.12
C HIS A 129 8.97 9.27 11.06
N PRO A 130 8.85 9.46 12.40
CA PRO A 130 8.54 8.34 13.29
C PRO A 130 7.14 7.79 12.99
N TRP A 131 6.93 6.49 13.18
CA TRP A 131 5.66 5.84 12.88
C TRP A 131 4.46 6.50 13.57
N SER A 132 4.60 6.91 14.83
CA SER A 132 3.55 7.59 15.60
C SER A 132 3.12 8.94 15.02
N ARG A 133 3.95 9.55 14.14
CA ARG A 133 3.66 10.81 13.44
C ARG A 133 3.48 10.63 11.94
N THR A 134 3.44 9.38 11.47
CA THR A 134 3.27 9.07 10.06
C THR A 134 1.79 9.10 9.68
N ILE A 135 1.49 9.84 8.63
CA ILE A 135 0.19 9.84 7.94
C ILE A 135 0.47 9.39 6.51
N LEU A 136 0.06 8.15 6.22
CA LEU A 136 0.18 7.55 4.90
C LEU A 136 -0.93 8.06 3.99
N TYR A 137 -0.59 8.23 2.72
CA TYR A 137 -1.54 8.52 1.65
C TYR A 137 -1.33 7.50 0.52
N GLU A 138 -2.20 6.50 0.48
CA GLU A 138 -2.19 5.49 -0.58
C GLU A 138 -2.66 6.11 -1.89
N THR A 139 -1.87 6.01 -2.95
CA THR A 139 -2.22 6.63 -4.23
C THR A 139 -1.65 5.88 -5.44
N HIS A 140 -2.31 6.07 -6.59
CA HIS A 140 -1.87 5.56 -7.89
C HIS A 140 -1.17 6.66 -8.69
N VAL A 141 0.04 6.39 -9.20
CA VAL A 141 0.84 7.37 -9.95
C VAL A 141 0.03 8.04 -11.07
N LYS A 142 -0.65 7.25 -11.90
CA LYS A 142 -1.46 7.78 -13.01
C LYS A 142 -2.74 8.43 -12.53
N GLY A 143 -3.46 7.76 -11.63
CA GLY A 143 -4.79 8.19 -11.19
C GLY A 143 -4.80 9.55 -10.55
N MET A 144 -3.79 9.86 -9.75
CA MET A 144 -3.71 11.12 -9.02
C MET A 144 -3.62 12.35 -9.95
N THR A 145 -2.93 12.24 -11.07
CA THR A 145 -2.65 13.41 -11.92
C THR A 145 -3.29 13.39 -13.30
N ALA A 146 -3.89 12.28 -13.71
CA ALA A 146 -4.46 12.12 -15.07
C ALA A 146 -5.45 13.23 -15.44
N GLN A 147 -6.20 13.75 -14.48
CA GLN A 147 -7.18 14.84 -14.65
C GLN A 147 -6.81 16.11 -13.89
N HIS A 148 -5.60 16.21 -13.32
CA HIS A 148 -5.22 17.36 -12.51
C HIS A 148 -5.10 18.64 -13.35
N PRO A 149 -5.87 19.70 -13.06
CA PRO A 149 -5.94 20.89 -13.93
C PRO A 149 -4.62 21.67 -14.00
N GLU A 150 -3.87 21.74 -12.90
CA GLU A 150 -2.64 22.52 -12.78
C GLU A 150 -1.39 21.74 -13.26
N VAL A 151 -1.48 20.41 -13.43
CA VAL A 151 -0.38 19.62 -13.98
C VAL A 151 -0.40 19.74 -15.50
N PRO A 152 0.74 20.10 -16.13
CA PRO A 152 0.84 20.18 -17.60
C PRO A 152 0.38 18.87 -18.27
N PRO A 153 -0.40 18.90 -19.35
CA PRO A 153 -0.95 17.69 -20.00
C PRO A 153 0.11 16.63 -20.33
N ALA A 154 1.33 17.03 -20.72
CA ALA A 154 2.42 16.10 -21.03
C ALA A 154 2.98 15.36 -19.81
N LEU A 155 2.73 15.84 -18.59
CA LEU A 155 3.19 15.24 -17.35
C LEU A 155 2.08 14.45 -16.61
N ARG A 156 0.83 14.61 -17.03
CA ARG A 156 -0.29 13.94 -16.36
C ARG A 156 -0.17 12.43 -16.45
N GLY A 157 -0.44 11.76 -15.33
CA GLY A 157 -0.38 10.30 -15.23
C GLY A 157 1.04 9.74 -15.18
N THR A 158 2.06 10.57 -14.94
CA THR A 158 3.46 10.15 -14.91
C THR A 158 4.14 10.43 -13.57
N TYR A 159 5.35 9.88 -13.35
CA TYR A 159 6.21 10.20 -12.20
C TYR A 159 6.47 11.70 -12.09
N ALA A 160 6.78 12.35 -13.21
CA ALA A 160 7.00 13.79 -13.24
C ALA A 160 5.72 14.60 -12.91
N GLY A 161 4.55 14.07 -13.23
CA GLY A 161 3.27 14.63 -12.80
C GLY A 161 3.07 14.56 -11.30
N LEU A 162 3.44 13.43 -10.68
CA LEU A 162 3.36 13.26 -9.23
C LEU A 162 4.37 14.14 -8.48
N ALA A 163 5.53 14.41 -9.11
CA ALA A 163 6.55 15.35 -8.62
C ALA A 163 6.16 16.83 -8.74
N HIS A 164 5.06 17.14 -9.44
CA HIS A 164 4.66 18.53 -9.71
C HIS A 164 4.29 19.29 -8.41
N PRO A 165 4.68 20.58 -8.26
CA PRO A 165 4.40 21.34 -7.04
C PRO A 165 2.94 21.36 -6.62
N ALA A 166 1.98 21.42 -7.55
CA ALA A 166 0.56 21.38 -7.24
C ALA A 166 0.15 20.10 -6.47
N VAL A 167 0.82 18.97 -6.73
CA VAL A 167 0.58 17.69 -6.02
C VAL A 167 1.28 17.69 -4.66
N THR A 168 2.56 18.02 -4.61
CA THR A 168 3.33 18.02 -3.35
C THR A 168 2.76 19.02 -2.36
N GLU A 169 2.32 20.21 -2.83
CA GLU A 169 1.65 21.19 -1.99
C GLU A 169 0.27 20.74 -1.51
N HIS A 170 -0.51 20.01 -2.32
CA HIS A 170 -1.77 19.44 -1.87
C HIS A 170 -1.55 18.48 -0.72
N LEU A 171 -0.64 17.52 -0.88
CA LEU A 171 -0.30 16.51 0.13
C LEU A 171 0.24 17.13 1.43
N THR A 172 1.17 18.07 1.32
CA THR A 172 1.74 18.75 2.50
C THR A 172 0.71 19.63 3.22
N ARG A 173 -0.19 20.30 2.49
CA ARG A 173 -1.31 21.05 3.07
C ARG A 173 -2.33 20.16 3.76
N LEU A 174 -2.55 18.92 3.29
CA LEU A 174 -3.33 17.92 4.02
C LEU A 174 -2.63 17.45 5.29
N GLY A 175 -1.32 17.63 5.41
CA GLY A 175 -0.50 17.15 6.52
C GLY A 175 -0.01 15.71 6.36
N VAL A 176 -0.11 15.14 5.15
CA VAL A 176 0.50 13.85 4.77
C VAL A 176 2.01 13.89 4.99
N THR A 177 2.58 12.78 5.44
CA THR A 177 4.02 12.65 5.70
C THR A 177 4.67 11.55 4.86
N ALA A 178 3.90 10.62 4.32
CA ALA A 178 4.39 9.56 3.47
C ALA A 178 3.37 9.22 2.38
N VAL A 179 3.84 8.98 1.17
CA VAL A 179 3.03 8.51 0.03
C VAL A 179 3.27 7.02 -0.12
N GLU A 180 2.21 6.21 -0.06
CA GLU A 180 2.23 4.79 -0.40
C GLU A 180 1.78 4.65 -1.85
N LEU A 181 2.73 4.34 -2.74
CA LEU A 181 2.47 4.22 -4.17
C LEU A 181 2.01 2.80 -4.50
N MET A 182 0.83 2.65 -5.06
CA MET A 182 0.40 1.41 -5.71
C MET A 182 1.47 0.95 -6.70
N PRO A 183 1.50 -0.35 -7.11
CA PRO A 183 2.68 -0.94 -7.75
C PRO A 183 3.29 -0.12 -8.88
N VAL A 184 4.59 0.17 -8.73
CA VAL A 184 5.41 0.92 -9.71
C VAL A 184 6.48 0.05 -10.37
N HIS A 185 6.67 -1.20 -9.95
CA HIS A 185 7.48 -2.16 -10.67
C HIS A 185 6.87 -2.42 -12.05
N GLN A 186 7.69 -2.73 -13.06
CA GLN A 186 7.17 -3.03 -14.38
C GLN A 186 6.21 -4.21 -14.32
N PHE A 187 4.96 -3.98 -14.70
CA PHE A 187 3.89 -4.98 -14.75
C PHE A 187 3.33 -5.13 -16.16
N LEU A 188 2.49 -6.14 -16.36
CA LEU A 188 1.80 -6.43 -17.62
C LEU A 188 0.31 -6.62 -17.38
N SER A 189 -0.50 -6.28 -18.36
CA SER A 189 -1.91 -6.68 -18.35
C SER A 189 -2.06 -8.18 -18.65
N GLU A 190 -2.97 -8.83 -17.97
CA GLU A 190 -3.28 -10.25 -18.19
C GLU A 190 -3.94 -10.48 -19.55
N PRO A 191 -3.72 -11.64 -20.19
CA PRO A 191 -4.31 -11.94 -21.50
C PRO A 191 -5.83 -11.79 -21.51
N PHE A 192 -6.52 -12.27 -20.49
CA PHE A 192 -7.99 -12.22 -20.41
C PHE A 192 -8.55 -10.80 -20.29
N LEU A 193 -7.79 -9.83 -19.77
CA LEU A 193 -8.17 -8.42 -19.76
C LEU A 193 -8.04 -7.84 -21.17
N LEU A 194 -6.93 -8.13 -21.86
CA LEU A 194 -6.69 -7.66 -23.23
C LEU A 194 -7.75 -8.17 -24.20
N ASP A 195 -8.19 -9.42 -24.05
CA ASP A 195 -9.30 -10.01 -24.82
C ASP A 195 -10.62 -9.25 -24.64
N ARG A 196 -10.75 -8.51 -23.52
CA ARG A 196 -11.92 -7.66 -23.20
C ARG A 196 -11.69 -6.17 -23.48
N ASN A 197 -10.56 -5.80 -24.09
CA ASN A 197 -10.11 -4.42 -24.26
C ASN A 197 -9.98 -3.65 -22.92
N LEU A 198 -9.61 -4.37 -21.86
CA LEU A 198 -9.28 -3.82 -20.56
C LEU A 198 -7.77 -3.93 -20.32
N THR A 199 -7.26 -3.14 -19.38
CA THR A 199 -5.84 -3.18 -18.98
C THR A 199 -5.73 -3.26 -17.47
N ASN A 200 -4.67 -3.91 -16.98
CA ASN A 200 -4.36 -3.87 -15.56
C ASN A 200 -3.98 -2.43 -15.18
N TYR A 201 -4.82 -1.81 -14.35
CA TYR A 201 -4.61 -0.44 -13.88
C TYR A 201 -3.85 -0.41 -12.55
N TRP A 202 -4.15 -1.32 -11.63
CA TRP A 202 -3.53 -1.31 -10.30
C TRP A 202 -2.04 -1.68 -10.32
N GLY A 203 -1.63 -2.59 -11.21
CA GLY A 203 -0.24 -2.99 -11.34
C GLY A 203 0.17 -4.27 -10.62
N TYR A 204 -0.75 -5.02 -10.03
CA TYR A 204 -0.46 -6.26 -9.29
C TYR A 204 -0.15 -7.47 -10.19
N ALA A 205 0.48 -7.24 -11.34
CA ALA A 205 0.96 -8.30 -12.24
C ALA A 205 2.42 -7.99 -12.65
N THR A 206 3.30 -7.96 -11.67
CA THR A 206 4.71 -7.58 -11.81
C THR A 206 5.50 -8.62 -12.61
N ILE A 207 6.40 -8.14 -13.49
CA ILE A 207 7.38 -8.95 -14.21
C ILE A 207 8.81 -8.46 -14.02
N GLY A 208 9.02 -7.17 -13.74
CA GLY A 208 10.34 -6.56 -13.62
C GLY A 208 10.55 -5.94 -12.25
N PHE A 209 11.18 -6.68 -11.33
CA PHE A 209 11.36 -6.26 -9.93
C PHE A 209 12.35 -5.12 -9.73
N PHE A 210 13.17 -4.79 -10.73
CA PHE A 210 14.16 -3.71 -10.67
C PHE A 210 13.83 -2.54 -11.60
N ALA A 211 12.78 -2.65 -12.42
CA ALA A 211 12.45 -1.65 -13.42
C ALA A 211 11.22 -0.85 -13.01
N PRO A 212 11.28 0.49 -12.99
CA PRO A 212 10.09 1.32 -12.89
C PRO A 212 9.17 1.10 -14.09
N HIS A 213 7.84 1.12 -13.86
CA HIS A 213 6.85 0.92 -14.91
C HIS A 213 6.97 1.98 -16.00
N ALA A 214 7.25 1.53 -17.22
CA ALA A 214 7.61 2.42 -18.33
C ALA A 214 6.48 3.38 -18.73
N ALA A 215 5.21 2.97 -18.61
CA ALA A 215 4.07 3.80 -18.99
C ALA A 215 3.87 5.02 -18.05
N TYR A 216 4.54 5.07 -16.89
CA TYR A 216 4.51 6.23 -16.01
C TYR A 216 5.65 7.22 -16.27
N SER A 217 6.44 7.02 -17.31
CA SER A 217 7.52 7.95 -17.69
C SER A 217 7.03 9.00 -18.67
N SER A 218 7.41 10.26 -18.43
CA SER A 218 7.29 11.37 -19.37
C SER A 218 8.54 11.54 -20.26
N ALA A 219 9.68 10.92 -19.88
CA ALA A 219 10.98 11.05 -20.54
C ALA A 219 11.30 9.88 -21.49
N GLY A 220 10.30 9.08 -21.86
CA GLY A 220 10.46 7.93 -22.75
C GLY A 220 10.82 6.62 -22.03
N HIS A 221 11.00 5.55 -22.80
CA HIS A 221 11.05 4.17 -22.30
C HIS A 221 12.44 3.50 -22.49
N GLU A 222 13.47 4.28 -22.76
CA GLU A 222 14.84 3.80 -23.01
C GLU A 222 15.81 4.16 -21.87
N GLY A 223 15.29 4.23 -20.65
CA GLY A 223 16.00 4.67 -19.44
C GLY A 223 15.37 5.88 -18.76
N GLY A 224 14.56 6.66 -19.48
CA GLY A 224 13.85 7.84 -18.96
C GLY A 224 12.98 7.53 -17.76
N GLN A 225 12.36 6.33 -17.71
CA GLN A 225 11.56 5.90 -16.55
C GLN A 225 12.35 5.82 -15.25
N VAL A 226 13.64 5.47 -15.30
CA VAL A 226 14.51 5.44 -14.12
C VAL A 226 14.80 6.85 -13.62
N THR A 227 15.11 7.74 -14.55
CA THR A 227 15.40 9.16 -14.24
C THR A 227 14.16 9.88 -13.71
N ASP A 228 13.01 9.69 -14.33
CA ASP A 228 11.73 10.28 -13.90
C ASP A 228 11.33 9.80 -12.51
N PHE A 229 11.51 8.51 -12.23
CA PHE A 229 11.22 7.96 -10.89
C PHE A 229 12.14 8.59 -9.83
N LYS A 230 13.46 8.65 -10.08
CA LYS A 230 14.42 9.28 -9.17
C LYS A 230 14.10 10.75 -8.95
N HIS A 231 13.70 11.47 -10.00
CA HIS A 231 13.26 12.86 -9.90
C HIS A 231 12.03 13.01 -9.02
N MET A 232 11.05 12.11 -9.16
CA MET A 232 9.84 12.08 -8.33
C MET A 232 10.19 11.90 -6.84
N VAL A 233 11.03 10.92 -6.51
CA VAL A 233 11.44 10.69 -5.11
C VAL A 233 12.13 11.90 -4.54
N LYS A 234 13.10 12.49 -5.26
CA LYS A 234 13.81 13.69 -4.84
C LYS A 234 12.86 14.87 -4.60
N ALA A 235 11.85 15.06 -5.45
CA ALA A 235 10.86 16.12 -5.30
C ALA A 235 9.96 15.90 -4.07
N LEU A 236 9.52 14.65 -3.82
CA LEU A 236 8.72 14.30 -2.65
C LEU A 236 9.53 14.48 -1.36
N HIS A 237 10.79 14.03 -1.30
CA HIS A 237 11.68 14.27 -0.17
C HIS A 237 11.88 15.77 0.11
N SER A 238 12.08 16.56 -0.95
CA SER A 238 12.21 18.02 -0.82
C SER A 238 10.97 18.69 -0.22
N ALA A 239 9.80 18.06 -0.39
CA ALA A 239 8.54 18.47 0.22
C ALA A 239 8.32 17.88 1.62
N GLY A 240 9.25 17.08 2.14
CA GLY A 240 9.16 16.40 3.44
C GLY A 240 8.26 15.15 3.40
N LEU A 241 8.06 14.54 2.24
CA LEU A 241 7.23 13.34 2.05
C LEU A 241 8.10 12.10 1.84
N GLU A 242 7.89 11.07 2.65
CA GLU A 242 8.49 9.75 2.43
C GLU A 242 7.78 9.02 1.28
N VAL A 243 8.50 8.11 0.63
CA VAL A 243 7.99 7.29 -0.48
C VAL A 243 8.01 5.81 -0.07
N ILE A 244 6.83 5.22 0.05
CA ILE A 244 6.61 3.80 0.32
C ILE A 244 6.15 3.14 -0.97
N LEU A 245 6.74 2.01 -1.33
CA LEU A 245 6.30 1.25 -2.51
C LEU A 245 5.46 0.06 -2.12
N ASP A 246 4.32 -0.10 -2.77
CA ASP A 246 3.58 -1.36 -2.76
C ASP A 246 4.27 -2.33 -3.71
N VAL A 247 4.75 -3.46 -3.16
CA VAL A 247 5.58 -4.42 -3.88
C VAL A 247 4.97 -5.82 -3.91
N VAL A 248 4.99 -6.40 -5.11
CA VAL A 248 4.38 -7.70 -5.40
C VAL A 248 5.49 -8.72 -5.66
N TYR A 249 5.95 -9.40 -4.62
CA TYR A 249 6.96 -10.47 -4.72
C TYR A 249 6.37 -11.88 -4.56
N ASN A 250 5.07 -11.96 -4.30
CA ASN A 250 4.40 -13.24 -4.05
C ASN A 250 4.05 -13.99 -5.34
N HIS A 251 3.91 -13.30 -6.48
CA HIS A 251 3.61 -13.87 -7.79
C HIS A 251 4.18 -13.03 -8.94
N THR A 252 3.98 -13.46 -10.18
CA THR A 252 4.44 -12.73 -11.37
C THR A 252 3.38 -12.68 -12.46
N ALA A 253 3.58 -11.76 -13.42
CA ALA A 253 2.75 -11.62 -14.62
C ALA A 253 2.87 -12.82 -15.60
N GLU A 254 3.68 -13.83 -15.31
CA GLU A 254 3.73 -15.05 -16.14
C GLU A 254 2.46 -15.89 -16.03
N GLY A 255 1.61 -15.65 -15.01
CA GLY A 255 0.30 -16.28 -14.89
C GLY A 255 0.36 -17.81 -14.71
N PRO A 256 -0.73 -18.53 -15.07
CA PRO A 256 -0.78 -19.98 -14.98
C PRO A 256 0.25 -20.68 -15.88
N PRO A 257 0.50 -22.00 -15.66
CA PRO A 257 1.53 -22.74 -16.41
C PRO A 257 1.39 -22.72 -17.93
N ASP A 258 0.16 -22.51 -18.44
CA ASP A 258 -0.13 -22.52 -19.87
C ASP A 258 0.00 -21.14 -20.55
N ASP A 259 0.19 -20.08 -19.76
CA ASP A 259 0.47 -18.75 -20.27
C ASP A 259 1.89 -18.64 -20.87
N PRO A 260 2.16 -17.65 -21.71
CA PRO A 260 3.46 -17.48 -22.34
C PRO A 260 4.61 -17.35 -21.35
N THR A 261 5.71 -18.06 -21.58
CA THR A 261 6.97 -17.92 -20.86
C THR A 261 7.64 -16.60 -21.23
N LEU A 262 7.96 -15.79 -20.25
CA LEU A 262 8.54 -14.46 -20.43
C LEU A 262 9.92 -14.31 -19.77
N CYS A 263 10.13 -14.91 -18.60
CA CYS A 263 11.31 -14.67 -17.74
C CYS A 263 11.64 -15.90 -16.89
N PHE A 264 11.15 -15.92 -15.65
CA PHE A 264 11.49 -16.87 -14.57
C PHE A 264 11.21 -18.31 -14.95
N ARG A 265 10.07 -18.56 -15.57
CA ARG A 265 9.61 -19.88 -16.02
C ARG A 265 10.60 -20.52 -17.00
N GLY A 266 11.16 -19.74 -17.90
CA GLY A 266 12.10 -20.21 -18.89
C GLY A 266 13.53 -20.40 -18.38
N LEU A 267 13.89 -19.71 -17.28
CA LEU A 267 15.21 -19.78 -16.68
C LEU A 267 15.34 -20.93 -15.67
N ALA A 268 14.36 -21.09 -14.77
CA ALA A 268 14.37 -22.12 -13.73
C ALA A 268 12.97 -22.26 -13.09
N ASN A 269 12.01 -22.82 -13.83
CA ASN A 269 10.61 -22.89 -13.38
C ASN A 269 10.47 -23.56 -12.00
N GLU A 270 11.18 -24.65 -11.77
CA GLU A 270 11.11 -25.47 -10.55
C GLU A 270 11.78 -24.83 -9.33
N ILE A 271 12.49 -23.73 -9.54
CA ILE A 271 13.14 -22.95 -8.48
C ILE A 271 12.31 -21.70 -8.16
N TYR A 272 11.87 -20.96 -9.20
CA TYR A 272 11.15 -19.72 -8.99
C TYR A 272 9.71 -19.94 -8.51
N TYR A 273 9.02 -20.99 -8.98
CA TYR A 273 7.61 -21.20 -8.66
C TYR A 273 7.37 -22.37 -7.71
N ARG A 274 6.35 -22.24 -6.88
CA ARG A 274 5.86 -23.36 -6.05
C ARG A 274 5.11 -24.34 -6.91
N LEU A 275 5.74 -25.50 -7.15
CA LEU A 275 5.12 -26.57 -7.91
C LEU A 275 4.33 -27.50 -6.98
N ASP A 276 3.26 -28.10 -7.49
CA ASP A 276 2.55 -29.17 -6.81
C ASP A 276 3.46 -30.43 -6.76
N PRO A 277 3.85 -30.92 -5.56
CA PRO A 277 4.70 -32.11 -5.45
C PRO A 277 4.13 -33.37 -6.07
N ALA A 278 2.80 -33.47 -6.16
CA ALA A 278 2.10 -34.62 -6.76
C ALA A 278 2.03 -34.50 -8.30
N ASP A 279 2.01 -33.28 -8.82
CA ASP A 279 1.97 -33.00 -10.26
C ASP A 279 2.75 -31.71 -10.57
N PRO A 280 4.08 -31.81 -10.80
CA PRO A 280 4.93 -30.63 -11.04
C PRO A 280 4.58 -29.81 -12.31
N SER A 281 3.65 -30.27 -13.13
CA SER A 281 3.12 -29.46 -14.23
C SER A 281 2.21 -28.31 -13.74
N ARG A 282 1.75 -28.37 -12.49
CA ARG A 282 0.83 -27.43 -11.85
C ARG A 282 1.56 -26.59 -10.81
N TYR A 283 1.04 -25.38 -10.60
CA TYR A 283 1.51 -24.50 -9.53
C TYR A 283 0.60 -24.60 -8.31
N LEU A 284 1.20 -24.52 -7.12
CA LEU A 284 0.47 -24.19 -5.90
C LEU A 284 0.16 -22.69 -5.93
N ASP A 285 -1.09 -22.34 -5.61
CA ASP A 285 -1.54 -20.95 -5.66
C ASP A 285 -2.04 -20.50 -4.28
N THR A 286 -1.34 -19.54 -3.69
CA THR A 286 -1.74 -18.82 -2.46
C THR A 286 -1.95 -17.34 -2.71
N THR A 287 -2.08 -16.94 -3.98
CA THR A 287 -2.16 -15.54 -4.42
C THR A 287 -3.45 -15.19 -5.16
N GLY A 288 -4.18 -16.21 -5.64
CA GLY A 288 -5.35 -16.03 -6.49
C GLY A 288 -5.02 -15.73 -7.96
N THR A 289 -3.71 -15.64 -8.33
CA THR A 289 -3.23 -15.30 -9.69
C THR A 289 -2.74 -16.51 -10.47
N ARG A 290 -2.90 -17.71 -9.90
CA ARG A 290 -2.53 -19.02 -10.46
C ARG A 290 -1.02 -19.29 -10.57
N ASN A 291 -0.20 -18.49 -9.91
CA ASN A 291 1.20 -18.80 -9.66
C ASN A 291 1.63 -18.18 -8.32
N THR A 292 2.62 -18.80 -7.68
CA THR A 292 3.23 -18.32 -6.45
C THR A 292 4.73 -18.47 -6.56
N LEU A 293 5.49 -17.39 -6.31
CA LEU A 293 6.94 -17.48 -6.17
C LEU A 293 7.31 -18.19 -4.89
N ASP A 294 8.35 -19.05 -4.97
CA ASP A 294 8.81 -19.83 -3.82
C ASP A 294 9.89 -19.09 -3.01
N ALA A 295 9.44 -18.16 -2.14
CA ALA A 295 10.33 -17.45 -1.23
C ALA A 295 11.04 -18.36 -0.18
N GLY A 296 10.78 -19.66 -0.19
CA GLY A 296 11.58 -20.66 0.53
C GLY A 296 12.90 -21.01 -0.17
N ARG A 297 13.10 -20.60 -1.43
CA ARG A 297 14.30 -20.87 -2.22
C ARG A 297 15.34 -19.74 -2.04
N PRO A 298 16.61 -20.08 -1.80
CA PRO A 298 17.67 -19.07 -1.65
C PRO A 298 17.78 -18.11 -2.85
N GLU A 299 17.59 -18.62 -4.06
CA GLU A 299 17.67 -17.85 -5.30
C GLU A 299 16.55 -16.80 -5.40
N VAL A 300 15.35 -17.17 -4.98
CA VAL A 300 14.20 -16.25 -4.93
C VAL A 300 14.37 -15.21 -3.81
N LEU A 301 14.83 -15.66 -2.63
CA LEU A 301 15.15 -14.74 -1.53
C LEU A 301 16.24 -13.75 -1.92
N ARG A 302 17.29 -14.21 -2.62
CA ARG A 302 18.36 -13.33 -3.14
C ARG A 302 17.78 -12.28 -4.09
N LEU A 303 16.92 -12.70 -5.04
CA LEU A 303 16.28 -11.80 -5.98
C LEU A 303 15.46 -10.71 -5.26
N ILE A 304 14.66 -11.11 -4.26
CA ILE A 304 13.83 -10.19 -3.45
C ILE A 304 14.73 -9.21 -2.68
N MET A 305 15.72 -9.71 -1.96
CA MET A 305 16.62 -8.88 -1.15
C MET A 305 17.45 -7.92 -1.99
N ASP A 306 17.96 -8.36 -3.14
CA ASP A 306 18.70 -7.50 -4.06
C ASP A 306 17.79 -6.41 -4.67
N SER A 307 16.54 -6.75 -4.97
CA SER A 307 15.55 -5.76 -5.44
C SER A 307 15.24 -4.72 -4.35
N LEU A 308 14.94 -5.14 -3.14
CA LEU A 308 14.66 -4.22 -2.02
C LEU A 308 15.86 -3.28 -1.75
N ARG A 309 17.09 -3.83 -1.72
CA ARG A 309 18.29 -2.99 -1.56
C ARG A 309 18.44 -1.98 -2.69
N TYR A 310 18.21 -2.41 -3.95
CA TYR A 310 18.27 -1.52 -5.11
C TYR A 310 17.28 -0.35 -4.97
N TRP A 311 16.03 -0.62 -4.60
CA TRP A 311 15.04 0.44 -4.43
C TRP A 311 15.38 1.39 -3.29
N VAL A 312 16.02 0.93 -2.21
CA VAL A 312 16.48 1.80 -1.12
C VAL A 312 17.74 2.57 -1.49
N THR A 313 18.77 1.90 -2.04
CA THR A 313 20.10 2.52 -2.21
C THR A 313 20.26 3.31 -3.50
N GLU A 314 19.57 2.89 -4.58
CA GLU A 314 19.67 3.51 -5.89
C GLU A 314 18.47 4.40 -6.22
N MET A 315 17.30 4.04 -5.72
CA MET A 315 16.04 4.73 -6.02
C MET A 315 15.56 5.59 -4.84
N HIS A 316 16.23 5.52 -3.68
CA HIS A 316 16.02 6.29 -2.46
C HIS A 316 14.61 6.18 -1.85
N VAL A 317 13.94 5.02 -1.97
CA VAL A 317 12.64 4.82 -1.32
C VAL A 317 12.77 4.59 0.18
N ASP A 318 11.76 4.98 0.96
CA ASP A 318 11.77 4.99 2.43
C ASP A 318 11.11 3.76 3.04
N GLY A 319 10.49 2.91 2.23
CA GLY A 319 9.86 1.71 2.74
C GLY A 319 9.06 0.94 1.69
N PHE A 320 8.44 -0.13 2.18
CA PHE A 320 7.68 -1.06 1.35
C PHE A 320 6.40 -1.52 2.05
N ARG A 321 5.32 -1.63 1.29
CA ARG A 321 4.13 -2.41 1.62
C ARG A 321 4.18 -3.69 0.80
N PHE A 322 4.17 -4.84 1.47
CA PHE A 322 4.24 -6.14 0.82
C PHE A 322 2.84 -6.69 0.59
N ASP A 323 2.49 -6.82 -0.68
CA ASP A 323 1.27 -7.48 -1.13
C ASP A 323 1.28 -8.95 -0.69
N LEU A 324 0.14 -9.43 -0.13
CA LEU A 324 -0.03 -10.80 0.37
C LEU A 324 1.20 -11.31 1.15
N ALA A 325 1.69 -10.54 2.12
CA ALA A 325 2.97 -10.78 2.79
C ALA A 325 3.04 -12.16 3.49
N ALA A 326 1.92 -12.74 3.87
CA ALA A 326 1.85 -14.08 4.45
C ALA A 326 2.38 -15.15 3.48
N THR A 327 2.18 -14.99 2.16
CA THR A 327 2.71 -15.90 1.13
C THR A 327 4.24 -15.97 1.15
N LEU A 328 4.93 -14.85 1.38
CA LEU A 328 6.39 -14.78 1.40
C LEU A 328 7.02 -15.50 2.60
N ALA A 329 6.24 -15.63 3.67
CA ALA A 329 6.64 -16.33 4.89
C ALA A 329 6.22 -17.80 4.93
N ARG A 330 5.62 -18.34 3.84
CA ARG A 330 5.21 -19.74 3.81
C ARG A 330 6.39 -20.67 3.61
N GLN A 331 6.52 -21.62 4.56
CA GLN A 331 7.43 -22.76 4.46
C GLN A 331 6.65 -24.06 4.70
N TYR A 332 6.93 -25.10 3.94
CA TYR A 332 6.26 -26.41 4.07
C TYR A 332 4.73 -26.35 4.07
N GLY A 333 4.13 -25.36 3.39
CA GLY A 333 2.67 -25.17 3.29
C GLY A 333 2.04 -24.33 4.40
N TYR A 334 2.81 -23.89 5.41
CA TYR A 334 2.32 -23.05 6.52
C TYR A 334 3.02 -21.68 6.53
N VAL A 335 2.37 -20.67 7.10
CA VAL A 335 3.02 -19.39 7.40
C VAL A 335 3.94 -19.58 8.60
N ASP A 336 5.23 -19.48 8.36
CA ASP A 336 6.25 -19.62 9.40
C ASP A 336 6.76 -18.26 9.84
N ARG A 337 6.57 -17.93 11.11
CA ARG A 337 7.05 -16.69 11.72
C ARG A 337 8.57 -16.61 11.86
N LEU A 338 9.26 -17.74 11.72
CA LEU A 338 10.71 -17.88 11.69
C LEU A 338 11.22 -18.11 10.26
N ALA A 339 10.41 -17.79 9.25
CA ALA A 339 10.83 -17.91 7.86
C ALA A 339 12.10 -17.06 7.59
N ALA A 340 13.00 -17.61 6.79
CA ALA A 340 14.23 -16.92 6.40
C ALA A 340 13.96 -15.52 5.78
N PHE A 341 12.81 -15.33 5.17
CA PHE A 341 12.37 -14.03 4.67
C PHE A 341 12.39 -12.94 5.76
N PHE A 342 11.82 -13.21 6.94
CA PHE A 342 11.82 -12.25 8.04
C PHE A 342 13.21 -12.00 8.61
N ASP A 343 14.00 -13.08 8.80
CA ASP A 343 15.35 -12.98 9.37
C ASP A 343 16.28 -12.17 8.46
N LEU A 344 16.21 -12.39 7.14
CA LEU A 344 16.99 -11.65 6.16
C LEU A 344 16.64 -10.16 6.14
N LEU A 345 15.36 -9.81 6.18
CA LEU A 345 14.91 -8.42 6.23
C LEU A 345 15.35 -7.73 7.54
N TYR A 346 15.19 -8.42 8.67
CA TYR A 346 15.53 -7.85 9.98
C TYR A 346 17.01 -7.57 10.13
N GLN A 347 17.89 -8.48 9.69
CA GLN A 347 19.34 -8.35 9.84
C GLN A 347 20.00 -7.48 8.75
N ASP A 348 19.29 -7.19 7.66
CA ASP A 348 19.86 -6.41 6.55
C ASP A 348 20.13 -4.96 6.96
N PRO A 349 21.37 -4.46 6.80
CA PRO A 349 21.73 -3.12 7.26
C PRO A 349 21.09 -1.99 6.45
N VAL A 350 20.51 -2.28 5.31
CA VAL A 350 19.81 -1.34 4.43
C VAL A 350 18.31 -1.47 4.63
N VAL A 351 17.75 -2.63 4.32
CA VAL A 351 16.29 -2.85 4.31
C VAL A 351 15.71 -2.86 5.73
N GLY A 352 16.44 -3.34 6.73
CA GLY A 352 16.01 -3.34 8.14
C GLY A 352 15.88 -1.94 8.77
N ARG A 353 16.17 -0.85 8.02
CA ARG A 353 16.11 0.53 8.51
C ARG A 353 15.00 1.37 7.88
N VAL A 354 14.30 0.82 6.91
CA VAL A 354 13.17 1.49 6.24
C VAL A 354 11.84 1.00 6.77
N LYS A 355 10.75 1.67 6.42
CA LYS A 355 9.41 1.28 6.84
C LYS A 355 8.98 -0.01 6.16
N LEU A 356 8.52 -1.01 6.94
CA LEU A 356 8.01 -2.29 6.44
C LEU A 356 6.54 -2.44 6.85
N ILE A 357 5.68 -2.56 5.86
CA ILE A 357 4.23 -2.73 6.03
C ILE A 357 3.84 -4.06 5.41
N ALA A 358 3.08 -4.86 6.14
CA ALA A 358 2.53 -6.10 5.64
C ALA A 358 1.04 -5.94 5.31
N GLU A 359 0.62 -6.50 4.19
CA GLU A 359 -0.71 -7.01 4.04
C GLU A 359 -0.74 -8.39 4.72
N PRO A 360 -1.33 -8.53 5.92
CA PRO A 360 -1.07 -9.68 6.78
C PRO A 360 -2.01 -10.85 6.49
N TRP A 361 -2.23 -11.17 5.24
CA TRP A 361 -2.99 -12.33 4.77
C TRP A 361 -2.50 -12.81 3.40
N ASP A 362 -3.05 -13.94 2.96
CA ASP A 362 -2.96 -14.47 1.61
C ASP A 362 -4.24 -15.25 1.25
N VAL A 363 -4.24 -16.09 0.22
CA VAL A 363 -5.44 -16.73 -0.30
C VAL A 363 -5.32 -18.25 -0.26
N GLY A 364 -6.42 -18.94 0.06
CA GLY A 364 -6.58 -20.37 -0.23
C GLY A 364 -6.04 -21.35 0.79
N ALA A 365 -5.43 -20.92 1.90
CA ALA A 365 -4.95 -21.81 2.96
C ALA A 365 -5.66 -21.55 4.31
N PRO A 366 -5.79 -22.55 5.20
CA PRO A 366 -6.47 -22.38 6.48
C PRO A 366 -5.84 -21.34 7.41
N ASP A 367 -4.53 -21.11 7.29
CA ASP A 367 -3.74 -20.16 8.07
C ASP A 367 -3.44 -18.87 7.31
N SER A 368 -4.28 -18.52 6.33
CA SER A 368 -4.08 -17.33 5.48
C SER A 368 -4.12 -16.01 6.24
N TYR A 369 -4.89 -15.92 7.32
CA TYR A 369 -5.11 -14.68 8.07
C TYR A 369 -4.09 -14.55 9.23
N GLN A 370 -3.20 -13.56 9.16
CA GLN A 370 -2.07 -13.38 10.07
C GLN A 370 -2.04 -12.02 10.78
N VAL A 371 -3.17 -11.28 10.82
CA VAL A 371 -3.23 -9.98 11.51
C VAL A 371 -2.82 -10.10 12.97
N GLY A 372 -1.90 -9.25 13.41
CA GLY A 372 -1.31 -9.25 14.75
C GLY A 372 -0.16 -10.24 14.94
N ARG A 373 0.28 -10.95 13.89
CA ARG A 373 1.24 -12.05 14.01
C ARG A 373 2.60 -11.82 13.34
N PHE A 374 2.79 -10.69 12.66
CA PHE A 374 4.09 -10.35 12.09
C PHE A 374 5.10 -9.99 13.18
N PRO A 375 6.42 -10.21 12.94
CA PRO A 375 7.42 -9.96 13.95
C PRO A 375 7.60 -8.46 14.25
N PRO A 376 8.28 -8.09 15.36
CA PRO A 376 8.65 -6.70 15.65
C PRO A 376 9.40 -6.05 14.49
N GLY A 377 9.16 -4.76 14.28
CA GLY A 377 9.71 -4.00 13.14
C GLY A 377 8.79 -3.94 11.92
N TRP A 378 7.72 -4.72 11.91
CA TRP A 378 6.68 -4.66 10.89
C TRP A 378 5.46 -3.90 11.37
N ASN A 379 4.84 -3.14 10.47
CA ASN A 379 3.50 -2.61 10.63
C ASN A 379 2.55 -3.42 9.76
N GLU A 380 1.28 -3.44 10.09
CA GLU A 380 0.29 -4.26 9.41
C GLU A 380 -0.94 -3.44 9.03
N TRP A 381 -1.45 -3.63 7.83
CA TRP A 381 -2.79 -3.19 7.48
C TRP A 381 -3.80 -3.87 8.42
N ASN A 382 -4.58 -3.08 9.16
CA ASN A 382 -5.53 -3.56 10.16
C ASN A 382 -6.95 -3.57 9.60
N ASP A 383 -7.36 -4.68 8.99
CA ASP A 383 -8.72 -4.86 8.48
C ASP A 383 -9.78 -4.90 9.59
N ARG A 384 -9.42 -5.36 10.81
CA ARG A 384 -10.34 -5.31 11.96
C ARG A 384 -10.65 -3.87 12.36
N TYR A 385 -9.68 -2.96 12.24
CA TYR A 385 -9.94 -1.53 12.42
C TYR A 385 -10.95 -1.04 11.39
N ARG A 386 -10.68 -1.26 10.10
CA ARG A 386 -11.54 -0.90 8.96
C ARG A 386 -12.97 -1.37 9.20
N ASP A 387 -13.12 -2.65 9.47
CA ASP A 387 -14.42 -3.31 9.59
C ASP A 387 -15.21 -2.81 10.80
N THR A 388 -14.54 -2.62 11.94
CA THR A 388 -15.17 -2.11 13.16
C THR A 388 -15.67 -0.67 12.99
N VAL A 389 -14.87 0.21 12.39
CA VAL A 389 -15.27 1.61 12.15
C VAL A 389 -16.47 1.67 11.19
N ARG A 390 -16.44 0.89 10.11
CA ARG A 390 -17.56 0.80 9.17
C ARG A 390 -18.83 0.29 9.85
N ASP A 391 -18.74 -0.75 10.69
CA ASP A 391 -19.87 -1.33 11.42
C ASP A 391 -20.47 -0.34 12.41
N PHE A 392 -19.66 0.38 13.16
CA PHE A 392 -20.14 1.38 14.11
C PHE A 392 -20.94 2.48 13.40
N TRP A 393 -20.41 3.05 12.31
CA TRP A 393 -21.07 4.16 11.63
C TRP A 393 -22.30 3.76 10.81
N ARG A 394 -22.42 2.50 10.43
CA ARG A 394 -23.68 1.98 9.85
C ARG A 394 -24.69 1.50 10.91
N GLY A 395 -24.41 1.73 12.19
CA GLY A 395 -25.30 1.41 13.30
C GLY A 395 -25.35 -0.06 13.69
N ARG A 396 -24.29 -0.83 13.44
CA ARG A 396 -24.15 -2.20 13.93
C ARG A 396 -23.57 -2.22 15.37
N PRO A 397 -23.80 -3.27 16.14
CA PRO A 397 -23.15 -3.42 17.44
C PRO A 397 -21.63 -3.52 17.29
N ALA A 398 -20.89 -2.52 17.78
CA ALA A 398 -19.43 -2.47 17.64
C ALA A 398 -18.71 -1.63 18.71
N VAL A 399 -19.40 -1.15 19.75
CA VAL A 399 -18.82 -0.17 20.70
C VAL A 399 -17.60 -0.68 21.43
N GLY A 400 -17.62 -1.93 21.94
CA GLY A 400 -16.49 -2.53 22.63
C GLY A 400 -15.28 -2.74 21.70
N ASP A 401 -15.54 -3.24 20.49
CA ASP A 401 -14.49 -3.41 19.49
C ASP A 401 -13.93 -2.05 19.04
N LEU A 402 -14.81 -1.05 18.86
CA LEU A 402 -14.39 0.30 18.47
C LEU A 402 -13.45 0.91 19.51
N ALA A 403 -13.77 0.78 20.81
CA ALA A 403 -12.88 1.27 21.86
C ALA A 403 -11.50 0.61 21.80
N SER A 404 -11.46 -0.71 21.58
CA SER A 404 -10.19 -1.44 21.38
C SER A 404 -9.41 -0.94 20.16
N ARG A 405 -10.10 -0.64 19.06
CA ARG A 405 -9.48 -0.11 17.84
C ARG A 405 -8.96 1.32 18.04
N ILE A 406 -9.77 2.20 18.64
CA ILE A 406 -9.37 3.58 18.98
C ILE A 406 -8.16 3.59 19.91
N ALA A 407 -8.09 2.68 20.88
CA ALA A 407 -6.98 2.58 21.82
C ALA A 407 -5.70 1.93 21.24
N GLY A 408 -5.64 1.63 19.93
CA GLY A 408 -4.45 1.13 19.24
C GLY A 408 -4.39 -0.39 19.08
N SER A 409 -5.51 -1.11 19.23
CA SER A 409 -5.59 -2.56 18.97
C SER A 409 -4.60 -3.41 19.81
N ALA A 410 -4.50 -3.15 21.11
CA ALA A 410 -3.59 -3.85 22.02
C ALA A 410 -3.81 -5.37 22.04
N ASP A 411 -5.04 -5.83 21.82
CA ASP A 411 -5.41 -7.25 21.68
C ASP A 411 -4.69 -7.95 20.52
N LEU A 412 -4.30 -7.19 19.47
CA LEU A 412 -3.60 -7.71 18.30
C LEU A 412 -2.09 -7.62 18.45
N TYR A 413 -1.56 -6.49 18.91
CA TYR A 413 -0.14 -6.18 18.80
C TYR A 413 0.66 -6.29 20.09
N ALA A 414 0.04 -6.11 21.27
CA ALA A 414 0.73 -6.24 22.55
C ALA A 414 1.29 -7.66 22.82
N PRO A 415 0.62 -8.77 22.42
CA PRO A 415 1.18 -10.10 22.58
C PRO A 415 2.53 -10.29 21.90
N GLU A 416 2.76 -9.59 20.79
CA GLU A 416 4.01 -9.63 20.01
C GLU A 416 4.98 -8.51 20.39
N ARG A 417 4.78 -7.85 21.52
CA ARG A 417 5.61 -6.74 22.04
C ARG A 417 5.74 -5.57 21.06
N ARG A 418 4.71 -5.32 20.27
CA ARG A 418 4.62 -4.18 19.36
C ARG A 418 3.76 -3.08 19.97
N GLY A 419 3.99 -1.83 19.56
CA GLY A 419 3.23 -0.67 20.01
C GLY A 419 1.93 -0.46 19.22
N PRO A 420 1.14 0.58 19.55
CA PRO A 420 -0.07 0.95 18.81
C PRO A 420 0.25 1.36 17.37
N ASP A 421 1.42 1.89 17.13
CA ASP A 421 1.93 2.29 15.80
C ASP A 421 2.13 1.11 14.84
N ALA A 422 2.17 -0.14 15.32
CA ALA A 422 2.16 -1.33 14.48
C ALA A 422 0.86 -1.47 13.66
N SER A 423 -0.22 -0.84 14.09
CA SER A 423 -1.49 -0.79 13.37
C SER A 423 -1.49 0.30 12.31
N ILE A 424 -1.53 -0.08 11.03
CA ILE A 424 -1.93 0.82 9.96
C ILE A 424 -3.45 0.87 9.96
N ASN A 425 -4.02 1.94 10.51
CA ASN A 425 -5.44 2.17 10.56
C ASN A 425 -5.93 2.77 9.24
N PHE A 426 -6.93 2.16 8.64
CA PHE A 426 -7.57 2.67 7.44
C PHE A 426 -9.08 2.40 7.44
N ALA A 427 -9.83 3.22 6.74
CA ALA A 427 -11.26 3.01 6.52
C ALA A 427 -11.54 2.49 5.11
N THR A 428 -10.70 2.86 4.15
CA THR A 428 -10.78 2.58 2.72
C THR A 428 -9.37 2.40 2.16
N CYS A 429 -9.24 1.63 1.09
CA CYS A 429 -8.01 1.42 0.32
C CYS A 429 -8.36 1.11 -1.13
N HIS A 430 -7.37 0.86 -1.98
CA HIS A 430 -7.58 0.53 -3.39
C HIS A 430 -8.50 -0.69 -3.58
N ASP A 431 -8.34 -1.72 -2.72
CA ASP A 431 -9.17 -2.93 -2.74
C ASP A 431 -10.42 -2.75 -1.89
N GLY A 432 -11.47 -2.23 -2.51
CA GLY A 432 -12.75 -1.96 -1.88
C GLY A 432 -13.46 -0.71 -2.42
N MET A 433 -14.53 -0.32 -1.73
CA MET A 433 -15.26 0.90 -2.03
C MET A 433 -14.48 2.13 -1.56
N THR A 434 -14.51 3.22 -2.35
CA THR A 434 -14.10 4.55 -1.89
C THR A 434 -14.95 5.02 -0.73
N LEU A 435 -14.51 6.02 0.01
CA LEU A 435 -15.28 6.60 1.12
C LEU A 435 -16.65 7.11 0.67
N THR A 436 -16.75 7.67 -0.52
CA THR A 436 -18.02 8.11 -1.11
C THR A 436 -18.91 6.92 -1.44
N ASP A 437 -18.36 5.87 -2.05
CA ASP A 437 -19.14 4.69 -2.43
C ASP A 437 -19.61 3.91 -1.20
N LEU A 438 -18.79 3.87 -0.15
CA LEU A 438 -19.12 3.22 1.13
C LEU A 438 -20.41 3.75 1.78
N VAL A 439 -20.74 5.02 1.55
CA VAL A 439 -21.96 5.67 2.06
C VAL A 439 -23.04 5.87 1.00
N THR A 440 -22.80 5.40 -0.23
CA THR A 440 -23.68 5.63 -1.39
C THR A 440 -24.27 4.33 -1.94
N TYR A 441 -23.55 3.22 -1.84
CA TYR A 441 -23.95 1.93 -2.38
C TYR A 441 -24.06 0.88 -1.28
N ALA A 442 -25.12 0.08 -1.30
CA ALA A 442 -25.28 -1.05 -0.39
C ALA A 442 -24.64 -2.33 -0.92
N ARG A 443 -24.33 -2.40 -2.21
CA ARG A 443 -23.72 -3.53 -2.90
C ARG A 443 -22.72 -3.06 -3.94
N LYS A 444 -21.83 -3.97 -4.37
CA LYS A 444 -20.85 -3.69 -5.43
C LYS A 444 -21.49 -3.57 -6.81
N HIS A 445 -20.86 -2.81 -7.68
CA HIS A 445 -21.23 -2.57 -9.07
C HIS A 445 -20.00 -2.71 -9.97
N ASN A 446 -19.52 -3.95 -10.16
CA ASN A 446 -18.29 -4.29 -10.91
C ASN A 446 -18.60 -4.75 -12.35
N GLU A 447 -19.77 -4.47 -12.88
CA GLU A 447 -20.19 -4.94 -14.21
C GLU A 447 -19.21 -4.50 -15.31
N ALA A 448 -18.59 -3.32 -15.17
CA ALA A 448 -17.59 -2.80 -16.12
C ALA A 448 -16.31 -3.65 -16.22
N ASN A 449 -16.01 -4.49 -15.23
CA ASN A 449 -14.84 -5.37 -15.22
C ASN A 449 -15.04 -6.60 -16.14
N GLY A 450 -16.28 -6.84 -16.63
CA GLY A 450 -16.56 -7.94 -17.53
C GLY A 450 -16.56 -9.32 -16.86
N GLU A 451 -16.64 -9.38 -15.52
CA GLU A 451 -16.63 -10.60 -14.71
C GLU A 451 -18.00 -10.95 -14.13
N GLN A 452 -19.07 -10.36 -14.70
CA GLN A 452 -20.46 -10.58 -14.27
C GLN A 452 -20.69 -10.19 -12.81
N ASN A 453 -20.00 -9.17 -12.31
CA ASN A 453 -20.06 -8.69 -10.92
C ASN A 453 -19.73 -9.77 -9.86
N ARG A 454 -18.89 -10.78 -10.23
CA ARG A 454 -18.46 -11.86 -9.32
C ARG A 454 -17.16 -11.55 -8.60
N ASP A 455 -16.34 -10.66 -9.18
CA ASP A 455 -15.08 -10.16 -8.66
C ASP A 455 -15.30 -9.19 -7.51
N GLY A 456 -14.27 -9.00 -6.67
CA GLY A 456 -14.33 -8.18 -5.46
C GLY A 456 -15.23 -8.79 -4.36
N THR A 457 -15.18 -8.19 -3.17
CA THR A 457 -15.93 -8.68 -2.00
C THR A 457 -17.43 -8.33 -2.06
N ASP A 458 -18.28 -9.21 -1.53
CA ASP A 458 -19.71 -8.90 -1.28
C ASP A 458 -19.92 -8.24 0.09
N ASP A 459 -19.00 -8.40 1.06
CA ASP A 459 -19.06 -7.80 2.39
C ASP A 459 -18.33 -6.45 2.43
N ASN A 460 -18.92 -5.42 1.84
CA ASN A 460 -18.34 -4.07 1.83
C ASN A 460 -18.55 -3.32 3.15
N ARG A 461 -19.43 -3.77 4.02
CA ARG A 461 -19.87 -3.06 5.24
C ARG A 461 -20.29 -1.62 4.94
N SER A 462 -20.96 -1.44 3.82
CA SER A 462 -21.44 -0.15 3.30
C SER A 462 -22.91 0.09 3.63
N ALA A 463 -23.38 1.31 3.40
CA ALA A 463 -24.79 1.70 3.57
C ALA A 463 -25.19 2.82 2.61
N ASN A 464 -26.30 2.66 1.89
CA ASN A 464 -26.77 3.64 0.90
C ASN A 464 -27.69 4.74 1.48
N TYR A 465 -28.07 4.64 2.75
CA TYR A 465 -28.97 5.57 3.46
C TYR A 465 -30.30 5.83 2.78
N GLY A 466 -30.83 4.83 2.06
CA GLY A 466 -32.18 4.84 1.49
C GLY A 466 -32.29 4.83 -0.02
N VAL A 467 -31.21 5.18 -0.75
CA VAL A 467 -31.17 5.15 -2.22
C VAL A 467 -29.87 4.50 -2.68
N GLU A 468 -29.96 3.51 -3.56
CA GLU A 468 -28.78 2.91 -4.18
C GLU A 468 -28.21 3.84 -5.25
N GLY A 469 -26.94 4.24 -5.09
CA GLY A 469 -26.29 5.17 -6.00
C GLY A 469 -26.57 6.66 -5.72
N PRO A 470 -26.19 7.55 -6.63
CA PRO A 470 -26.31 8.99 -6.47
C PRO A 470 -27.78 9.45 -6.31
N THR A 471 -28.00 10.49 -5.50
CA THR A 471 -29.32 11.09 -5.28
C THR A 471 -29.21 12.60 -5.14
N LYS A 472 -30.32 13.31 -5.41
CA LYS A 472 -30.47 14.73 -5.15
C LYS A 472 -31.31 15.01 -3.90
N ASP A 473 -31.75 13.98 -3.18
CA ASP A 473 -32.48 14.17 -1.93
C ASP A 473 -31.55 14.80 -0.87
N PRO A 474 -31.81 16.04 -0.44
CA PRO A 474 -30.92 16.78 0.44
C PRO A 474 -30.78 16.10 1.83
N ALA A 475 -31.79 15.37 2.30
CA ALA A 475 -31.73 14.67 3.57
C ALA A 475 -30.72 13.49 3.49
N ILE A 476 -30.77 12.72 2.41
CA ILE A 476 -29.85 11.59 2.19
C ILE A 476 -28.43 12.11 1.94
N VAL A 477 -28.27 13.14 1.08
CA VAL A 477 -26.97 13.76 0.79
C VAL A 477 -26.32 14.26 2.09
N SER A 478 -27.06 15.00 2.92
CA SER A 478 -26.55 15.51 4.20
C SER A 478 -26.07 14.40 5.14
N VAL A 479 -26.80 13.28 5.22
CA VAL A 479 -26.38 12.12 6.03
C VAL A 479 -25.10 11.50 5.47
N ARG A 480 -25.02 11.26 4.15
CA ARG A 480 -23.84 10.67 3.50
C ARG A 480 -22.59 11.52 3.72
N GLU A 481 -22.69 12.83 3.52
CA GLU A 481 -21.58 13.76 3.74
C GLU A 481 -21.11 13.78 5.20
N ARG A 482 -22.04 13.76 6.15
CA ARG A 482 -21.74 13.68 7.57
C ARG A 482 -21.05 12.35 7.92
N GLN A 483 -21.52 11.26 7.38
CA GLN A 483 -20.92 9.94 7.62
C GLN A 483 -19.51 9.81 7.07
N ARG A 484 -19.19 10.41 5.92
CA ARG A 484 -17.79 10.50 5.44
C ARG A 484 -16.91 11.21 6.46
N ARG A 485 -17.36 12.36 6.98
CA ARG A 485 -16.64 13.11 8.02
C ARG A 485 -16.50 12.32 9.33
N ASN A 486 -17.54 11.59 9.74
CA ASN A 486 -17.52 10.78 10.94
C ASN A 486 -16.46 9.65 10.86
N ILE A 487 -16.40 8.97 9.73
CA ILE A 487 -15.41 7.89 9.49
C ILE A 487 -13.99 8.48 9.51
N LEU A 488 -13.74 9.58 8.81
CA LEU A 488 -12.44 10.26 8.79
C LEU A 488 -12.04 10.81 10.16
N ALA A 489 -12.98 11.42 10.91
CA ALA A 489 -12.72 11.89 12.26
C ALA A 489 -12.33 10.73 13.19
N THR A 490 -13.06 9.61 13.13
CA THR A 490 -12.75 8.43 13.94
C THR A 490 -11.36 7.89 13.61
N LEU A 491 -11.00 7.84 12.33
CA LEU A 491 -9.69 7.41 11.86
C LEU A 491 -8.57 8.29 12.46
N LEU A 492 -8.72 9.60 12.40
CA LEU A 492 -7.71 10.58 12.85
C LEU A 492 -7.68 10.77 14.38
N LEU A 493 -8.68 10.29 15.11
CA LEU A 493 -8.73 10.28 16.57
C LEU A 493 -8.17 9.00 17.19
N SER A 494 -7.83 8.00 16.38
CA SER A 494 -7.41 6.68 16.85
C SER A 494 -5.90 6.59 17.01
N GLN A 495 -5.45 5.86 18.04
CA GLN A 495 -4.02 5.51 18.21
C GLN A 495 -3.57 4.57 17.09
N GLY A 496 -2.36 4.77 16.57
CA GLY A 496 -1.79 3.99 15.48
C GLY A 496 -1.32 4.87 14.33
N CYS A 497 -0.86 4.24 13.25
CA CYS A 497 -0.50 4.93 12.02
C CYS A 497 -1.75 5.12 11.14
N THR A 498 -2.06 6.34 10.77
CA THR A 498 -3.22 6.65 9.91
C THR A 498 -2.88 6.47 8.44
N MET A 499 -3.74 5.77 7.69
CA MET A 499 -3.68 5.73 6.23
C MET A 499 -4.95 6.31 5.62
N LEU A 500 -4.79 7.27 4.73
CA LEU A 500 -5.83 7.87 3.90
C LEU A 500 -5.77 7.27 2.50
N TYR A 501 -6.90 6.88 1.94
CA TYR A 501 -6.99 6.46 0.55
C TYR A 501 -7.14 7.67 -0.36
N GLY A 502 -6.23 7.80 -1.30
CA GLY A 502 -6.12 8.99 -2.14
C GLY A 502 -7.38 9.32 -2.93
N GLY A 503 -7.78 10.58 -2.84
CA GLY A 503 -8.99 11.13 -3.44
C GLY A 503 -10.24 11.02 -2.57
N ASP A 504 -10.20 10.33 -1.43
CA ASP A 504 -11.33 10.31 -0.49
C ASP A 504 -11.64 11.72 0.04
N GLU A 505 -10.61 12.53 0.27
CA GLU A 505 -10.72 13.93 0.65
C GLU A 505 -11.34 14.82 -0.45
N LEU A 506 -11.25 14.38 -1.69
CA LEU A 506 -11.88 15.03 -2.85
C LEU A 506 -13.33 14.56 -3.07
N GLY A 507 -13.76 13.52 -2.34
CA GLY A 507 -15.05 12.89 -2.52
C GLY A 507 -15.14 11.99 -3.75
N ARG A 508 -14.02 11.40 -4.17
CA ARG A 508 -13.92 10.49 -5.32
C ARG A 508 -14.90 9.32 -5.21
N THR A 509 -15.48 8.93 -6.33
CA THR A 509 -16.34 7.75 -6.46
C THR A 509 -15.84 6.86 -7.59
N GLN A 510 -15.99 5.56 -7.43
CA GLN A 510 -15.81 4.54 -8.47
C GLN A 510 -17.15 4.01 -9.00
N GLY A 511 -18.27 4.72 -8.68
CA GLY A 511 -19.61 4.31 -9.09
C GLY A 511 -20.07 3.00 -8.44
N GLY A 512 -19.54 2.67 -7.25
CA GLY A 512 -19.80 1.42 -6.55
C GLY A 512 -18.95 0.23 -7.02
N ASN A 513 -18.01 0.45 -7.95
CA ASN A 513 -17.02 -0.58 -8.30
C ASN A 513 -16.00 -0.70 -7.16
N ASN A 514 -15.99 -1.85 -6.49
CA ASN A 514 -15.10 -2.12 -5.36
C ASN A 514 -13.85 -2.94 -5.73
N ASN A 515 -13.60 -3.12 -7.04
CA ASN A 515 -12.46 -3.87 -7.56
C ASN A 515 -12.01 -3.28 -8.89
N ALA A 516 -11.63 -2.00 -8.87
CA ALA A 516 -11.35 -1.21 -10.08
C ALA A 516 -9.97 -1.53 -10.72
N TYR A 517 -9.43 -2.73 -10.49
CA TYR A 517 -8.08 -3.15 -10.91
C TYR A 517 -7.81 -3.05 -12.41
N CYS A 518 -8.86 -3.12 -13.21
CA CYS A 518 -8.79 -3.07 -14.67
C CYS A 518 -9.48 -1.82 -15.28
N GLN A 519 -9.78 -0.80 -14.45
CA GLN A 519 -10.48 0.41 -14.87
C GLN A 519 -9.51 1.60 -15.03
N ASP A 520 -8.75 1.61 -16.14
CA ASP A 520 -7.87 2.73 -16.47
C ASP A 520 -8.66 3.87 -17.14
N GLY A 521 -9.39 4.63 -16.35
CA GLY A 521 -10.27 5.67 -16.84
C GLY A 521 -10.82 6.57 -15.73
N PRO A 522 -11.78 7.46 -16.07
CA PRO A 522 -12.39 8.39 -15.11
C PRO A 522 -13.01 7.72 -13.88
N THR A 523 -13.36 6.44 -13.94
CA THR A 523 -13.84 5.65 -12.79
C THR A 523 -12.79 5.60 -11.69
N SER A 524 -11.50 5.47 -12.05
CA SER A 524 -10.39 5.32 -11.11
C SER A 524 -9.57 6.59 -10.93
N TRP A 525 -9.56 7.50 -11.92
CA TRP A 525 -8.77 8.72 -11.85
C TRP A 525 -9.41 9.74 -10.90
N TYR A 526 -8.58 10.58 -10.27
CA TYR A 526 -9.05 11.59 -9.32
C TYR A 526 -9.74 12.75 -10.03
N ASP A 527 -10.95 13.10 -9.59
CA ASP A 527 -11.67 14.25 -10.06
C ASP A 527 -11.30 15.50 -9.26
N TRP A 528 -10.55 16.38 -9.89
CA TRP A 528 -10.11 17.66 -9.34
C TRP A 528 -11.02 18.82 -9.72
N SER A 529 -12.10 18.56 -10.45
CA SER A 529 -12.93 19.61 -11.04
C SER A 529 -13.76 20.40 -10.01
N THR A 530 -14.06 19.78 -8.87
CA THR A 530 -14.95 20.37 -7.87
C THR A 530 -14.26 20.47 -6.52
N PRO A 531 -13.95 21.69 -6.04
CA PRO A 531 -13.50 21.88 -4.67
C PRO A 531 -14.56 21.37 -3.69
N THR A 532 -14.15 20.63 -2.69
CA THR A 532 -15.03 20.08 -1.68
C THR A 532 -14.65 20.55 -0.28
N PRO A 533 -15.64 20.92 0.58
CA PRO A 533 -15.38 21.21 1.99
C PRO A 533 -14.73 20.04 2.75
N LEU A 534 -14.86 18.81 2.21
CA LEU A 534 -14.26 17.62 2.81
C LEU A 534 -12.74 17.70 2.86
N THR A 535 -12.10 18.32 1.85
CA THR A 535 -10.64 18.57 1.88
C THR A 535 -10.24 19.45 3.06
N ASP A 536 -11.01 20.51 3.35
CA ASP A 536 -10.75 21.38 4.49
C ASP A 536 -11.01 20.67 5.81
N PHE A 537 -12.04 19.80 5.84
CA PHE A 537 -12.33 18.93 6.98
C PHE A 537 -11.15 18.01 7.30
N VAL A 538 -10.62 17.29 6.29
CA VAL A 538 -9.47 16.39 6.46
C VAL A 538 -8.27 17.17 6.95
N ARG A 539 -7.98 18.33 6.36
CA ARG A 539 -6.87 19.20 6.79
C ARG A 539 -6.99 19.60 8.25
N ARG A 540 -8.19 20.00 8.70
CA ARG A 540 -8.47 20.35 10.10
C ARG A 540 -8.28 19.16 11.03
N ALA A 541 -8.80 17.99 10.68
CA ALA A 541 -8.73 16.80 11.50
C ALA A 541 -7.29 16.27 11.60
N VAL A 542 -6.52 16.32 10.51
CA VAL A 542 -5.07 16.00 10.53
C VAL A 542 -4.29 17.01 11.39
N ALA A 543 -4.59 18.30 11.25
CA ALA A 543 -3.97 19.33 12.08
C ALA A 543 -4.26 19.11 13.58
N LEU A 544 -5.47 18.73 13.93
CA LEU A 544 -5.87 18.33 15.29
C LEU A 544 -5.04 17.14 15.78
N GLN A 545 -4.97 16.05 15.01
CA GLN A 545 -4.17 14.87 15.38
C GLN A 545 -2.70 15.23 15.62
N ARG A 546 -2.11 16.06 14.73
CA ARG A 546 -0.69 16.45 14.81
C ARG A 546 -0.39 17.41 15.96
N ALA A 547 -1.38 18.23 16.37
CA ALA A 547 -1.23 19.18 17.46
C ALA A 547 -1.25 18.52 18.84
N HIS A 548 -1.83 17.32 18.95
CA HIS A 548 -2.06 16.66 20.24
C HIS A 548 -1.23 15.37 20.38
N PRO A 549 -0.09 15.38 21.11
CA PRO A 549 0.69 14.18 21.43
C PRO A 549 -0.12 13.06 22.08
N ALA A 550 -1.21 13.39 22.80
CA ALA A 550 -2.13 12.39 23.37
C ALA A 550 -2.78 11.48 22.31
N LEU A 551 -2.88 11.94 21.04
CA LEU A 551 -3.39 11.17 19.90
C LEU A 551 -2.28 10.42 19.11
N GLN A 552 -0.99 10.58 19.49
CA GLN A 552 0.16 10.05 18.74
C GLN A 552 1.08 9.23 19.65
N ARG A 553 0.52 8.34 20.45
CA ARG A 553 1.27 7.60 21.45
C ARG A 553 2.06 6.44 20.84
N THR A 554 3.22 6.17 21.42
CA THR A 554 4.05 4.98 21.13
C THR A 554 3.78 3.82 22.08
N THR A 555 2.96 4.05 23.14
CA THR A 555 2.55 3.05 24.13
C THR A 555 1.05 2.96 24.21
N PHE A 556 0.54 1.76 24.46
CA PHE A 556 -0.91 1.56 24.60
C PHE A 556 -1.49 2.34 25.77
N LEU A 557 -2.72 2.79 25.57
CA LEU A 557 -3.56 3.35 26.63
C LEU A 557 -3.99 2.23 27.58
N THR A 558 -3.90 2.48 28.88
CA THR A 558 -4.12 1.47 29.91
C THR A 558 -5.39 1.68 30.73
N GLY A 559 -5.98 2.88 30.66
CA GLY A 559 -7.11 3.27 31.52
C GLY A 559 -6.72 3.40 33.00
N THR A 560 -5.43 3.54 33.31
CA THR A 560 -4.90 3.59 34.68
C THR A 560 -4.27 4.94 34.99
N GLY A 561 -4.05 5.17 36.29
CA GLY A 561 -3.50 6.43 36.79
C GLY A 561 -4.57 7.32 37.42
N ASN A 562 -4.17 8.52 37.86
CA ASN A 562 -5.08 9.53 38.43
C ASN A 562 -4.64 10.93 37.92
N PRO A 563 -5.30 11.48 36.87
CA PRO A 563 -6.37 10.85 36.12
C PRO A 563 -5.87 9.66 35.30
N PRO A 564 -6.76 8.78 34.81
CA PRO A 564 -6.39 7.71 33.89
C PRO A 564 -5.95 8.33 32.54
N ASP A 565 -5.04 7.65 31.82
CA ASP A 565 -4.57 8.09 30.49
C ASP A 565 -5.69 8.13 29.45
N ILE A 566 -6.71 7.26 29.59
CA ILE A 566 -8.00 7.31 28.89
C ILE A 566 -9.14 6.94 29.83
N ALA A 567 -10.23 7.66 29.75
CA ALA A 567 -11.50 7.33 30.40
C ALA A 567 -12.62 7.21 29.39
N TRP A 568 -13.48 6.20 29.53
CA TRP A 568 -14.60 5.92 28.63
C TRP A 568 -15.92 6.19 29.31
N TYR A 569 -16.85 6.84 28.61
CA TYR A 569 -18.14 7.23 29.16
C TYR A 569 -19.30 6.76 28.28
N ASP A 570 -20.40 6.39 28.92
CA ASP A 570 -21.68 6.11 28.26
C ASP A 570 -22.46 7.41 27.98
N ARG A 571 -23.64 7.29 27.37
CA ARG A 571 -24.51 8.42 27.02
C ARG A 571 -24.97 9.24 28.23
N ASP A 572 -24.95 8.68 29.41
CA ASP A 572 -25.40 9.32 30.66
C ASP A 572 -24.22 9.98 31.40
N GLY A 573 -23.03 10.07 30.77
CA GLY A 573 -21.80 10.64 31.32
C GLY A 573 -21.16 9.79 32.42
N GLN A 574 -21.61 8.53 32.57
CA GLN A 574 -21.03 7.61 33.54
C GLN A 574 -19.91 6.79 32.90
N PRO A 575 -18.90 6.38 33.71
CA PRO A 575 -17.90 5.44 33.23
C PRO A 575 -18.55 4.19 32.61
N MET A 576 -18.05 3.75 31.48
CA MET A 576 -18.57 2.58 30.77
C MET A 576 -18.54 1.34 31.63
N SER A 577 -19.72 0.77 31.93
CA SER A 577 -19.88 -0.48 32.67
C SER A 577 -19.79 -1.70 31.75
N VAL A 578 -19.51 -2.89 32.31
CA VAL A 578 -19.52 -4.15 31.55
C VAL A 578 -20.83 -4.36 30.81
N ALA A 579 -21.95 -4.03 31.42
CA ALA A 579 -23.27 -4.13 30.79
C ALA A 579 -23.40 -3.20 29.55
N ARG A 580 -22.87 -1.97 29.63
CA ARG A 580 -22.89 -1.02 28.50
C ARG A 580 -21.95 -1.45 27.37
N TRP A 581 -20.78 -1.99 27.69
CA TRP A 581 -19.88 -2.55 26.69
C TRP A 581 -20.50 -3.71 25.90
N GLN A 582 -21.34 -4.51 26.55
CA GLN A 582 -21.97 -5.69 25.97
C GLN A 582 -23.36 -5.44 25.37
N ASP A 583 -23.95 -4.26 25.59
CA ASP A 583 -25.28 -3.94 25.07
C ASP A 583 -25.24 -3.68 23.56
N PRO A 584 -25.85 -4.56 22.75
CA PRO A 584 -25.88 -4.42 21.30
C PRO A 584 -26.67 -3.17 20.80
N ALA A 585 -27.42 -2.51 21.69
CA ALA A 585 -28.15 -1.28 21.37
C ALA A 585 -27.31 -0.01 21.58
N THR A 586 -26.14 -0.10 22.21
CA THR A 586 -25.27 1.06 22.45
C THR A 586 -24.81 1.66 21.13
N ARG A 587 -25.05 2.98 20.93
CA ARG A 587 -24.71 3.75 19.72
C ARG A 587 -23.93 5.03 20.05
N PHE A 588 -23.63 5.24 21.31
CA PHE A 588 -22.89 6.40 21.80
C PHE A 588 -21.65 5.93 22.57
N LEU A 589 -20.54 6.59 22.32
CA LEU A 589 -19.30 6.40 23.03
C LEU A 589 -18.62 7.74 23.22
N ALA A 590 -18.20 8.05 24.43
CA ALA A 590 -17.32 9.18 24.67
C ALA A 590 -16.01 8.71 25.29
N PHE A 591 -14.91 9.39 24.98
CA PHE A 591 -13.64 9.17 25.66
C PHE A 591 -12.91 10.47 25.93
N LEU A 592 -12.17 10.47 27.03
CA LEU A 592 -11.32 11.57 27.47
C LEU A 592 -9.89 11.08 27.57
N LEU A 593 -9.00 11.67 26.77
CA LEU A 593 -7.55 11.49 26.87
C LEU A 593 -7.00 12.56 27.80
N ALA A 594 -6.25 12.17 28.82
CA ALA A 594 -5.62 13.11 29.76
C ALA A 594 -4.30 13.64 29.18
N GLY A 595 -4.22 14.95 28.94
CA GLY A 595 -3.07 15.60 28.33
C GLY A 595 -1.80 15.52 29.17
N ASP A 596 -1.89 15.58 30.51
CA ASP A 596 -0.76 15.40 31.42
C ASP A 596 -0.24 13.93 31.50
N ARG A 597 -0.87 13.01 30.78
CA ARG A 597 -0.46 11.61 30.66
C ARG A 597 0.12 11.29 29.28
N ALA A 598 0.22 12.28 28.38
CA ALA A 598 0.93 12.16 27.13
C ALA A 598 2.46 12.17 27.36
N ALA A 599 3.24 11.77 26.35
CA ALA A 599 4.71 11.79 26.42
C ALA A 599 5.27 13.22 26.48
N GLU A 600 4.57 14.16 25.88
CA GLU A 600 4.82 15.61 25.96
C GLU A 600 3.57 16.26 26.58
N PRO A 601 3.69 17.36 27.37
CA PRO A 601 2.52 18.06 27.91
C PRO A 601 1.52 18.43 26.80
N ASP A 602 0.24 18.16 27.03
CA ASP A 602 -0.82 18.36 26.08
C ASP A 602 -2.10 18.81 26.78
N SER A 603 -3.08 19.24 26.00
CA SER A 603 -4.46 19.46 26.45
C SER A 603 -5.20 18.14 26.67
N ASP A 604 -6.19 18.15 27.55
CA ASP A 604 -7.17 17.07 27.63
C ASP A 604 -7.98 17.05 26.32
N VAL A 605 -8.20 15.88 25.73
CA VAL A 605 -8.98 15.70 24.49
C VAL A 605 -10.23 14.88 24.80
N LEU A 606 -11.40 15.52 24.69
CA LEU A 606 -12.71 14.88 24.82
C LEU A 606 -13.30 14.62 23.43
N ALA A 607 -13.57 13.36 23.12
CA ALA A 607 -14.23 12.97 21.87
C ALA A 607 -15.59 12.33 22.16
N LEU A 608 -16.62 12.76 21.43
CA LEU A 608 -18.02 12.35 21.55
C LEU A 608 -18.46 11.75 20.22
N LEU A 609 -18.80 10.45 20.21
CA LEU A 609 -19.18 9.70 19.01
C LEU A 609 -20.62 9.20 19.15
N ASN A 610 -21.54 9.74 18.38
CA ASN A 610 -22.94 9.32 18.34
C ASN A 610 -23.27 8.72 16.98
N SER A 611 -23.33 7.39 16.87
CA SER A 611 -23.78 6.72 15.63
C SER A 611 -25.29 6.50 15.54
N GLY A 612 -26.03 6.89 16.61
CA GLY A 612 -27.48 6.78 16.71
C GLY A 612 -28.25 7.74 15.78
N ALA A 613 -29.54 7.47 15.62
CA ALA A 613 -30.44 8.29 14.83
C ALA A 613 -31.00 9.51 15.61
N ASP A 614 -30.83 9.53 16.92
CA ASP A 614 -31.32 10.58 17.80
C ASP A 614 -30.16 11.36 18.42
N ALA A 615 -30.42 12.61 18.81
CA ALA A 615 -29.48 13.40 19.59
C ALA A 615 -29.34 12.82 21.01
N VAL A 616 -28.18 13.06 21.62
CA VAL A 616 -27.86 12.64 22.99
C VAL A 616 -27.47 13.87 23.80
N ASP A 617 -28.19 14.10 24.91
CA ASP A 617 -27.79 15.08 25.92
C ASP A 617 -26.77 14.45 26.86
N PHE A 618 -25.51 14.86 26.72
CA PHE A 618 -24.35 14.26 27.37
C PHE A 618 -23.81 15.17 28.47
N PRO A 619 -23.78 14.72 29.74
CA PRO A 619 -23.11 15.45 30.81
C PRO A 619 -21.58 15.45 30.58
N VAL A 620 -20.98 16.62 30.44
CA VAL A 620 -19.57 16.79 30.12
C VAL A 620 -18.71 16.34 31.30
N PRO A 621 -17.88 15.29 31.16
CA PRO A 621 -16.96 14.87 32.20
C PRO A 621 -15.75 15.78 32.26
N GLY A 622 -14.91 15.62 33.26
CA GLY A 622 -13.62 16.29 33.32
C GLY A 622 -13.21 16.73 34.71
N ARG A 623 -12.09 17.41 34.78
CA ARG A 623 -11.55 18.00 36.04
C ARG A 623 -12.42 19.16 36.45
N ALA A 624 -12.55 19.35 37.78
CA ALA A 624 -13.31 20.49 38.30
C ALA A 624 -12.73 21.82 37.76
N GLY A 625 -13.60 22.61 37.15
CA GLY A 625 -13.24 23.89 36.54
C GLY A 625 -12.64 23.81 35.12
N ALA A 626 -12.51 22.62 34.52
CA ALA A 626 -12.09 22.49 33.13
C ALA A 626 -13.13 23.12 32.19
N VAL A 627 -12.62 23.84 31.21
CA VAL A 627 -13.43 24.47 30.14
C VAL A 627 -12.92 23.90 28.82
N TYR A 628 -13.76 23.12 28.16
CA TYR A 628 -13.47 22.51 26.87
C TYR A 628 -13.90 23.45 25.74
N GLU A 629 -13.05 23.69 24.77
CA GLU A 629 -13.38 24.36 23.53
C GLU A 629 -13.63 23.32 22.44
N VAL A 630 -14.78 23.37 21.77
CA VAL A 630 -15.05 22.48 20.63
C VAL A 630 -14.14 22.88 19.46
N VAL A 631 -13.33 21.95 18.97
CA VAL A 631 -12.32 22.18 17.91
C VAL A 631 -12.66 21.47 16.61
N LEU A 632 -13.52 20.42 16.66
CA LEU A 632 -13.98 19.69 15.49
C LEU A 632 -15.45 19.28 15.68
N ASP A 633 -16.28 19.51 14.66
CA ASP A 633 -17.70 19.11 14.61
C ASP A 633 -18.06 18.61 13.22
N THR A 634 -18.44 17.34 13.10
CA THR A 634 -18.80 16.71 11.82
C THR A 634 -20.16 17.16 11.27
N THR A 635 -20.95 17.95 11.99
CA THR A 635 -22.15 18.60 11.45
C THR A 635 -21.78 19.74 10.50
N ALA A 636 -20.64 20.40 10.72
CA ALA A 636 -20.09 21.40 9.82
C ALA A 636 -19.38 20.76 8.63
N ALA A 637 -19.53 21.34 7.46
CA ALA A 637 -18.98 20.79 6.22
C ALA A 637 -17.44 20.74 6.21
N ASP A 638 -16.79 21.73 6.80
CA ASP A 638 -15.33 21.85 6.95
C ASP A 638 -14.82 21.47 8.36
N GLY A 639 -15.73 20.98 9.22
CA GLY A 639 -15.44 20.58 10.60
C GLY A 639 -15.29 21.75 11.60
N ALA A 640 -15.43 23.00 11.15
CA ALA A 640 -15.34 24.15 12.05
C ALA A 640 -16.60 24.26 12.91
N PRO A 641 -16.47 24.32 14.26
CA PRO A 641 -17.65 24.49 15.12
C PRO A 641 -18.36 25.83 14.88
N ALA A 642 -19.67 25.83 14.99
CA ALA A 642 -20.54 26.98 14.73
C ALA A 642 -20.54 28.06 15.84
N ALA A 643 -19.45 28.64 16.21
CA ALA A 643 -19.08 29.52 17.30
C ALA A 643 -18.39 28.76 18.45
N SER A 644 -17.51 29.46 19.18
CA SER A 644 -16.77 28.88 20.30
C SER A 644 -17.73 28.44 21.42
N ALA A 645 -18.24 27.21 21.30
CA ALA A 645 -19.04 26.59 22.35
C ALA A 645 -18.08 26.13 23.44
N ALA A 646 -17.92 26.91 24.48
CA ALA A 646 -17.19 26.51 25.66
C ALA A 646 -18.10 25.58 26.50
N LEU A 647 -17.63 24.35 26.73
CA LEU A 647 -18.30 23.33 27.53
C LEU A 647 -17.60 23.26 28.88
N LYS A 648 -18.26 23.51 29.97
CA LYS A 648 -17.67 23.33 31.31
C LYS A 648 -17.94 21.91 31.79
N ALA A 649 -17.01 21.36 32.55
CA ALA A 649 -17.25 20.10 33.24
C ALA A 649 -18.52 20.21 34.13
N GLY A 650 -19.47 19.30 33.94
CA GLY A 650 -20.80 19.32 34.58
C GLY A 650 -21.91 19.93 33.73
N ASP A 651 -21.61 20.67 32.66
CA ASP A 651 -22.63 21.15 31.71
C ASP A 651 -23.22 19.96 30.90
N VAL A 652 -24.37 20.18 30.29
CA VAL A 652 -24.96 19.22 29.35
C VAL A 652 -24.68 19.71 27.92
N CYS A 653 -24.05 18.84 27.14
CA CYS A 653 -23.80 19.03 25.72
C CYS A 653 -24.76 18.18 24.88
N THR A 654 -25.55 18.79 24.00
CA THR A 654 -26.37 18.04 23.05
C THR A 654 -25.51 17.61 21.87
N VAL A 655 -25.26 16.29 21.72
CA VAL A 655 -24.53 15.67 20.60
C VAL A 655 -25.55 15.23 19.54
N PRO A 656 -25.59 15.87 18.37
CA PRO A 656 -26.57 15.52 17.33
C PRO A 656 -26.48 14.06 16.86
N ALA A 657 -27.52 13.58 16.20
CA ALA A 657 -27.53 12.27 15.57
C ALA A 657 -26.40 12.13 14.52
N ARG A 658 -25.76 10.97 14.48
CA ARG A 658 -24.67 10.63 13.53
C ARG A 658 -23.58 11.71 13.50
N THR A 659 -22.98 12.00 14.66
CA THR A 659 -22.01 13.10 14.81
C THR A 659 -20.79 12.65 15.60
N VAL A 660 -19.62 13.16 15.21
CA VAL A 660 -18.42 13.26 16.05
C VAL A 660 -18.22 14.71 16.44
N MET A 661 -18.02 14.95 17.74
CA MET A 661 -17.57 16.24 18.28
C MET A 661 -16.27 16.03 19.06
N VAL A 662 -15.31 16.93 18.89
CA VAL A 662 -14.06 16.91 19.66
C VAL A 662 -13.89 18.26 20.34
N ALA A 663 -13.56 18.20 21.61
CA ALA A 663 -13.27 19.38 22.41
C ALA A 663 -11.97 19.21 23.17
N THR A 664 -11.22 20.29 23.37
CA THR A 664 -9.94 20.30 24.09
C THR A 664 -9.99 21.25 25.26
N ALA A 665 -9.30 20.92 26.34
CA ALA A 665 -9.14 21.79 27.51
C ALA A 665 -7.68 21.86 27.94
N GLU A 666 -7.20 23.07 28.24
CA GLU A 666 -5.86 23.22 28.83
C GLU A 666 -5.82 22.50 30.19
N VAL A 667 -4.69 21.83 30.46
CA VAL A 667 -4.43 21.23 31.76
C VAL A 667 -3.90 22.30 32.70
N PRO A 668 -4.60 22.62 33.83
CA PRO A 668 -4.11 23.61 34.76
C PRO A 668 -2.75 23.21 35.35
N GLY A 669 -1.72 24.01 35.10
CA GLY A 669 -0.40 23.87 35.74
C GLY A 669 0.62 23.04 34.96
N GLY A 670 0.49 22.90 33.61
CA GLY A 670 1.53 22.42 32.72
C GLY A 670 2.61 23.46 32.44
#